data_b61fe71b165899147818644c31134cec
#
_entry.id   b61fe71b165899147818644c31134cec
#
_cell.length_a   1.000
_cell.length_b   1.000
_cell.length_c   1.000
_cell.angle_alpha   90.00
_cell.angle_beta   90.00
_cell.angle_gamma   90.00
#
_symmetry.space_group_name_H-M   'P 1'
#
loop_
_entity.id
_entity.type
_entity.pdbx_description
1 polymer ?
#
loop_
_entity_poly.entity_id
_entity_poly.type
_entity_poly.pdbx_seq_one_letter_code
_entity_poly.pdbx_strand_id
1 'polypeptide(L)'
;MAYRQTTTKTTFEVNNVIQPIFTGGSVALDNGARILATTLGEQAVLTELNTGKQLAEIEGDGEPISTLTITPSASHLIVCSRSLTMRIYSLKVSPDYDSIEATLVRTTKPHATPVVVLAVDRTSTLLATGAADGAIKIWDIVGGYVTHTVSGPSVLISALHFFEIAALEDQASNKNKKNRRKSTAEEEQAQDDSVASKFRLAYGTQDGKIRIFDLSKRKTYPVYADPTSRREAHESNVQSLDYSPELHALLSGSRDKTMTVWLWKEGTWRGTPMLRHEGVEAVGFLNNGSLMYSAGTSGLLRLWDTTTHQEITAKQDAKSEAESIVSALALPHKNLVVCAQSDFTLALYRTPSVADATKKSTKPLEPFRRISGTHDEILDLVYLLPDQSLMALATNSEDIRLVSVADKQPQLGDEEEGAAYFGHDVALLKGHEDIVMSLDVDWSGHWVASGAKDNTARLWRVDPANNSFECYAVFTGHIESVGAVALPKIVPPENSEAFKNPLDHPPAFLISGSQDRFVQKRDIPRTSQKGAVSTSLRRLAHEKDINALDISPNGKLFASASQDKTVKIWDSATLEVVGILKGHRRGVWTVRFAPQGMPAIQGETGTAVSGKGVILTGSGDKTIKLWNLSDYTCLRTFEGHSHNVLKVVWLRLPKAADDAEDEAAAAASKAKQRIQFASAGADSLVKVWDANLGETECTLDNHEDRLWTLTVHPKTNMLVSGGSDSRVTFWKDTSAETHAAASSAALKLVEQEQQLENYIHAGAYRDAIILALQLNHPGRLLGIFTNVVTTNAPEEGSLCGIKAVDQVLGNLSDEQIFLLLLRLRDWNTNARTAPVAQRILWALVRLYPANKFSNLSVKGARGQKSLKEVLNALRVYTERHYKRIEELVDESYLVEYTLQEMDSLAPPAIEERDGDLVMADA
;
A
#
# COMPACT_ATOMS: atom_id res chain seq x y z
N MET A 1 19.96 29.67 -29.64
CA MET A 1 19.34 28.33 -29.60
C MET A 1 18.08 28.42 -28.79
N ALA A 2 16.92 28.20 -29.39
CA ALA A 2 15.66 28.26 -28.66
C ALA A 2 15.62 27.11 -27.64
N TYR A 3 15.56 27.44 -26.35
CA TYR A 3 15.28 26.47 -25.30
C TYR A 3 13.91 25.82 -25.60
N ARG A 4 13.93 24.55 -26.00
CA ARG A 4 12.74 23.73 -25.95
C ARG A 4 12.35 23.67 -24.45
N GLN A 5 11.30 24.41 -24.07
CA GLN A 5 10.65 24.21 -22.78
C GLN A 5 10.24 22.74 -22.73
N THR A 6 10.96 21.95 -21.95
CA THR A 6 10.52 20.62 -21.58
C THR A 6 9.25 20.81 -20.76
N THR A 7 8.11 20.52 -21.36
CA THR A 7 6.84 20.47 -20.64
C THR A 7 6.98 19.38 -19.61
N THR A 8 7.12 19.76 -18.33
CA THR A 8 7.14 18.81 -17.22
C THR A 8 5.78 18.13 -17.18
N LYS A 9 5.79 16.80 -17.26
CA LYS A 9 4.59 15.99 -17.16
C LYS A 9 4.07 16.03 -15.72
N THR A 10 2.76 15.92 -15.56
CA THR A 10 2.11 15.75 -14.26
C THR A 10 2.58 14.44 -13.63
N THR A 11 2.86 14.45 -12.34
CA THR A 11 3.29 13.25 -11.60
C THR A 11 2.38 13.02 -10.40
N PHE A 12 2.05 11.76 -10.17
CA PHE A 12 1.31 11.31 -8.99
C PHE A 12 2.08 10.18 -8.33
N GLU A 13 2.08 10.17 -7.01
CA GLU A 13 2.71 9.14 -6.20
C GLU A 13 1.68 8.52 -5.25
N VAL A 14 1.89 7.25 -4.90
CA VAL A 14 1.04 6.56 -3.91
C VAL A 14 1.28 7.20 -2.55
N ASN A 15 0.22 7.74 -1.96
CA ASN A 15 0.28 8.34 -0.62
C ASN A 15 -0.09 7.31 0.45
N ASN A 16 -1.25 6.70 0.30
CA ASN A 16 -1.78 5.71 1.22
C ASN A 16 -2.52 4.61 0.44
N VAL A 17 -2.62 3.42 1.03
CA VAL A 17 -3.38 2.31 0.48
C VAL A 17 -4.22 1.70 1.61
N ILE A 18 -5.52 1.49 1.34
CA ILE A 18 -6.38 0.65 2.18
C ILE A 18 -6.43 -0.71 1.47
N GLN A 19 -5.90 -1.73 2.13
CA GLN A 19 -5.80 -3.07 1.57
C GLN A 19 -6.33 -4.11 2.56
N PRO A 20 -6.60 -5.34 2.11
CA PRO A 20 -7.00 -6.40 3.00
C PRO A 20 -5.97 -6.61 4.11
N ILE A 21 -6.44 -6.78 5.34
CA ILE A 21 -5.60 -7.09 6.51
C ILE A 21 -5.72 -8.57 6.87
N PHE A 22 -6.91 -9.13 6.70
CA PHE A 22 -7.23 -10.50 7.07
C PHE A 22 -8.21 -11.11 6.07
N THR A 23 -7.91 -12.28 5.53
CA THR A 23 -8.77 -13.03 4.59
C THR A 23 -9.10 -14.43 5.07
N GLY A 24 -9.06 -14.64 6.37
CA GLY A 24 -9.29 -15.93 6.99
C GLY A 24 -8.01 -16.65 7.42
N GLY A 25 -8.14 -17.66 8.27
CA GLY A 25 -7.02 -18.37 8.86
C GLY A 25 -6.83 -17.99 10.34
N SER A 26 -5.61 -17.82 10.80
CA SER A 26 -5.30 -17.50 12.19
C SER A 26 -4.92 -16.04 12.39
N VAL A 27 -5.24 -15.56 13.58
CA VAL A 27 -4.87 -14.23 14.06
C VAL A 27 -4.04 -14.40 15.31
N ALA A 28 -2.96 -13.64 15.45
CA ALA A 28 -2.11 -13.67 16.65
C ALA A 28 -1.77 -12.23 17.08
N LEU A 29 -1.56 -12.05 18.38
CA LEU A 29 -1.32 -10.75 18.99
C LEU A 29 -0.16 -10.85 19.98
N ASP A 30 0.67 -9.82 20.03
CA ASP A 30 1.74 -9.71 21.02
C ASP A 30 1.18 -9.39 22.42
N ASN A 31 1.97 -9.65 23.46
CA ASN A 31 1.53 -9.36 24.84
C ASN A 31 1.39 -7.84 25.12
N GLY A 32 2.02 -7.02 24.29
CA GLY A 32 1.92 -5.56 24.35
C GLY A 32 0.61 -4.99 23.78
N ALA A 33 -0.21 -5.80 23.07
CA ALA A 33 -1.36 -5.38 22.27
C ALA A 33 -1.02 -4.26 21.27
N ARG A 34 0.12 -4.37 20.63
CA ARG A 34 0.58 -3.40 19.64
C ARG A 34 0.67 -4.01 18.25
N ILE A 35 1.22 -5.23 18.15
CA ILE A 35 1.47 -5.89 16.88
C ILE A 35 0.47 -7.02 16.68
N LEU A 36 -0.37 -6.86 15.69
CA LEU A 36 -1.34 -7.85 15.23
C LEU A 36 -0.75 -8.57 14.01
N ALA A 37 -0.65 -9.90 14.08
CA ALA A 37 -0.25 -10.73 12.95
C ALA A 37 -1.49 -11.43 12.37
N THR A 38 -1.70 -11.29 11.07
CA THR A 38 -2.85 -11.84 10.35
C THR A 38 -2.42 -12.57 9.09
N THR A 39 -3.26 -13.45 8.61
CA THR A 39 -3.05 -14.20 7.36
C THR A 39 -3.79 -13.53 6.21
N LEU A 40 -3.08 -13.32 5.09
CA LEU A 40 -3.61 -12.80 3.83
C LEU A 40 -3.27 -13.82 2.73
N GLY A 41 -4.10 -14.87 2.59
CA GLY A 41 -3.84 -15.95 1.64
C GLY A 41 -2.49 -16.64 1.87
N GLU A 42 -1.52 -16.35 1.01
CA GLU A 42 -0.14 -16.87 1.06
C GLU A 42 0.79 -16.03 1.94
N GLN A 43 0.40 -14.79 2.23
CA GLN A 43 1.21 -13.80 2.93
C GLN A 43 0.82 -13.67 4.39
N ALA A 44 1.76 -13.24 5.23
CA ALA A 44 1.50 -12.84 6.60
C ALA A 44 1.70 -11.32 6.73
N VAL A 45 0.72 -10.64 7.30
CA VAL A 45 0.72 -9.19 7.48
C VAL A 45 0.87 -8.86 8.96
N LEU A 46 1.79 -7.95 9.27
CA LEU A 46 1.95 -7.39 10.61
C LEU A 46 1.42 -5.97 10.60
N THR A 47 0.42 -5.71 11.43
CA THR A 47 -0.23 -4.40 11.55
C THR A 47 -0.15 -3.88 12.97
N GLU A 48 -0.08 -2.56 13.13
CA GLU A 48 -0.24 -1.94 14.42
C GLU A 48 -1.72 -1.93 14.83
N LEU A 49 -2.06 -2.49 15.97
CA LEU A 49 -3.45 -2.65 16.41
C LEU A 49 -4.19 -1.31 16.61
N ASN A 50 -3.48 -0.27 17.05
CA ASN A 50 -4.11 1.01 17.36
C ASN A 50 -4.36 1.86 16.12
N THR A 51 -3.42 1.90 15.18
CA THR A 51 -3.48 2.77 14.00
C THR A 51 -4.00 2.04 12.76
N GLY A 52 -3.95 0.70 12.75
CA GLY A 52 -4.21 -0.10 11.55
C GLY A 52 -3.09 -0.01 10.51
N LYS A 53 -1.98 0.68 10.82
CA LYS A 53 -0.85 0.82 9.91
C LYS A 53 -0.18 -0.52 9.68
N GLN A 54 0.06 -0.87 8.43
CA GLN A 54 0.86 -2.04 8.08
C GLN A 54 2.33 -1.77 8.39
N LEU A 55 2.93 -2.65 9.21
CA LEU A 55 4.31 -2.55 9.65
C LEU A 55 5.26 -3.40 8.81
N ALA A 56 4.80 -4.56 8.38
CA ALA A 56 5.55 -5.45 7.49
C ALA A 56 4.61 -6.41 6.76
N GLU A 57 5.02 -6.80 5.57
CA GLU A 57 4.43 -7.87 4.77
C GLU A 57 5.47 -8.94 4.52
N ILE A 58 5.11 -10.18 4.77
CA ILE A 58 6.01 -11.33 4.67
C ILE A 58 5.49 -12.25 3.59
N GLU A 59 6.25 -12.37 2.51
CA GLU A 59 5.90 -13.21 1.36
C GLU A 59 5.79 -14.69 1.74
N GLY A 60 4.83 -15.35 1.11
CA GLY A 60 4.53 -16.76 1.24
C GLY A 60 5.56 -17.69 0.58
N ASP A 61 5.21 -18.97 0.52
CA ASP A 61 5.93 -20.01 -0.21
C ASP A 61 5.15 -20.53 -1.44
N GLY A 62 4.15 -19.78 -1.90
CA GLY A 62 3.28 -20.13 -3.01
C GLY A 62 2.07 -21.00 -2.61
N GLU A 63 1.91 -21.28 -1.31
CA GLU A 63 0.77 -22.03 -0.78
C GLU A 63 0.13 -21.27 0.39
N PRO A 64 -1.19 -21.34 0.55
CA PRO A 64 -1.89 -20.63 1.61
C PRO A 64 -1.39 -20.99 3.01
N ILE A 65 -1.32 -19.98 3.87
CA ILE A 65 -0.95 -20.15 5.28
C ILE A 65 -2.07 -20.89 6.00
N SER A 66 -1.72 -21.97 6.69
CA SER A 66 -2.68 -22.75 7.50
C SER A 66 -2.87 -22.15 8.89
N THR A 67 -1.79 -21.71 9.51
CA THR A 67 -1.81 -21.07 10.83
C THR A 67 -0.54 -20.25 11.06
N LEU A 68 -0.63 -19.21 11.86
CA LEU A 68 0.50 -18.39 12.30
C LEU A 68 0.40 -18.07 13.79
N THR A 69 1.51 -17.70 14.39
CA THR A 69 1.55 -17.16 15.75
C THR A 69 2.74 -16.22 15.91
N ILE A 70 2.58 -15.23 16.74
CA ILE A 70 3.65 -14.32 17.16
C ILE A 70 4.05 -14.67 18.62
N THR A 71 5.33 -14.55 18.93
CA THR A 71 5.77 -14.75 20.33
C THR A 71 5.25 -13.60 21.20
N PRO A 72 4.89 -13.85 22.48
CA PRO A 72 4.44 -12.81 23.40
C PRO A 72 5.38 -11.61 23.52
N SER A 73 6.69 -11.83 23.33
CA SER A 73 7.72 -10.79 23.31
C SER A 73 7.86 -10.04 21.97
N ALA A 74 7.05 -10.39 20.97
CA ALA A 74 7.17 -9.89 19.59
C ALA A 74 8.56 -10.11 18.94
N SER A 75 9.33 -11.08 19.42
CA SER A 75 10.68 -11.37 18.91
C SER A 75 10.70 -12.27 17.68
N HIS A 76 9.71 -13.16 17.57
CA HIS A 76 9.63 -14.11 16.45
C HIS A 76 8.20 -14.25 15.94
N LEU A 77 8.07 -14.45 14.63
CA LEU A 77 6.84 -14.86 13.97
C LEU A 77 7.03 -16.27 13.41
N ILE A 78 6.08 -17.15 13.69
CA ILE A 78 6.06 -18.52 13.19
C ILE A 78 4.89 -18.67 12.23
N VAL A 79 5.16 -19.13 11.02
CA VAL A 79 4.18 -19.29 9.94
C VAL A 79 4.23 -20.73 9.45
N CYS A 80 3.08 -21.39 9.43
CA CYS A 80 2.90 -22.72 8.85
C CYS A 80 2.01 -22.65 7.62
N SER A 81 2.44 -23.23 6.49
CA SER A 81 1.69 -23.26 5.25
C SER A 81 1.16 -24.66 4.92
N ARG A 82 0.26 -24.75 3.96
CA ARG A 82 -0.28 -26.04 3.46
C ARG A 82 0.78 -26.88 2.74
N SER A 83 1.90 -26.30 2.35
CA SER A 83 3.07 -26.99 1.82
C SER A 83 3.79 -27.87 2.85
N LEU A 84 3.28 -27.95 4.09
CA LEU A 84 3.86 -28.65 5.24
C LEU A 84 5.15 -27.98 5.74
N THR A 85 5.41 -26.74 5.36
CA THR A 85 6.56 -25.98 5.84
C THR A 85 6.21 -25.13 7.06
N MET A 86 7.14 -25.02 7.97
CA MET A 86 7.13 -24.09 9.08
C MET A 86 8.33 -23.16 8.93
N ARG A 87 8.06 -21.86 8.86
CA ARG A 87 9.05 -20.80 8.75
C ARG A 87 9.06 -19.99 10.02
N ILE A 88 10.25 -19.72 10.54
CA ILE A 88 10.47 -18.91 11.73
C ILE A 88 11.21 -17.66 11.31
N TYR A 89 10.60 -16.51 11.56
CA TYR A 89 11.17 -15.19 11.29
C TYR A 89 11.56 -14.52 12.60
N SER A 90 12.73 -13.88 12.64
CA SER A 90 13.11 -12.96 13.72
C SER A 90 12.60 -11.56 13.37
N LEU A 91 11.93 -10.94 14.32
CA LEU A 91 11.36 -9.62 14.18
C LEU A 91 12.21 -8.59 14.91
N LYS A 92 12.61 -7.53 14.21
CA LYS A 92 13.21 -6.35 14.81
C LYS A 92 12.26 -5.18 14.63
N VAL A 93 11.68 -4.77 15.74
CA VAL A 93 10.73 -3.65 15.77
C VAL A 93 11.52 -2.35 15.84
N SER A 94 11.20 -1.37 14.98
CA SER A 94 11.73 -0.01 15.07
C SER A 94 11.35 0.63 16.41
N PRO A 95 12.21 1.48 17.03
CA PRO A 95 11.86 2.18 18.26
C PRO A 95 10.57 3.00 18.18
N ASP A 96 10.28 3.55 17.02
CA ASP A 96 9.09 4.37 16.76
C ASP A 96 7.88 3.54 16.30
N TYR A 97 7.99 2.21 16.23
CA TYR A 97 6.96 1.30 15.70
C TYR A 97 6.48 1.62 14.28
N ASP A 98 7.30 2.28 13.49
CA ASP A 98 6.94 2.66 12.11
C ASP A 98 7.14 1.52 11.10
N SER A 99 8.04 0.61 11.39
CA SER A 99 8.34 -0.54 10.54
C SER A 99 8.91 -1.71 11.34
N ILE A 100 8.72 -2.92 10.81
CA ILE A 100 9.29 -4.15 11.35
C ILE A 100 10.16 -4.80 10.28
N GLU A 101 11.42 -5.05 10.61
CA GLU A 101 12.30 -5.85 9.77
C GLU A 101 12.13 -7.34 10.14
N ALA A 102 11.54 -8.14 9.24
CA ALA A 102 11.37 -9.57 9.41
C ALA A 102 12.47 -10.32 8.67
N THR A 103 13.31 -11.06 9.38
CA THR A 103 14.38 -11.88 8.79
C THR A 103 14.08 -13.36 8.94
N LEU A 104 14.08 -14.12 7.83
CA LEU A 104 13.88 -15.57 7.87
C LEU A 104 15.08 -16.23 8.54
N VAL A 105 14.84 -16.87 9.71
CA VAL A 105 15.88 -17.58 10.47
C VAL A 105 15.95 -19.03 10.02
N ARG A 106 14.79 -19.68 9.85
CA ARG A 106 14.76 -21.12 9.58
C ARG A 106 13.50 -21.56 8.86
N THR A 107 13.65 -22.58 8.00
CA THR A 107 12.54 -23.32 7.37
C THR A 107 12.66 -24.80 7.72
N THR A 108 11.59 -25.40 8.22
CA THR A 108 11.54 -26.81 8.62
C THR A 108 10.23 -27.45 8.18
N LYS A 109 10.19 -28.80 8.13
CA LYS A 109 8.94 -29.56 7.95
C LYS A 109 8.59 -30.24 9.27
N PRO A 110 7.70 -29.65 10.08
CA PRO A 110 7.42 -30.14 11.42
C PRO A 110 6.70 -31.48 11.43
N HIS A 111 5.75 -31.70 10.55
CA HIS A 111 4.85 -32.84 10.48
C HIS A 111 4.70 -33.37 9.05
N ALA A 112 4.16 -34.59 8.92
CA ALA A 112 3.80 -35.19 7.64
C ALA A 112 2.42 -34.72 7.13
N THR A 113 1.62 -34.10 8.00
CA THR A 113 0.31 -33.53 7.74
C THR A 113 0.32 -32.04 8.08
N PRO A 114 -0.64 -31.26 7.57
CA PRO A 114 -0.71 -29.81 7.88
C PRO A 114 -0.81 -29.55 9.38
N VAL A 115 -0.11 -28.52 9.83
CA VAL A 115 -0.26 -27.98 11.19
C VAL A 115 -1.55 -27.20 11.26
N VAL A 116 -2.38 -27.49 12.24
CA VAL A 116 -3.70 -26.88 12.42
C VAL A 116 -3.68 -25.84 13.53
N VAL A 117 -2.94 -26.08 14.61
CA VAL A 117 -2.91 -25.21 15.78
C VAL A 117 -1.48 -25.02 16.28
N LEU A 118 -1.18 -23.81 16.68
CA LEU A 118 0.08 -23.39 17.30
C LEU A 118 -0.20 -22.80 18.68
N ALA A 119 0.71 -23.04 19.61
CA ALA A 119 0.73 -22.36 20.90
C ALA A 119 2.17 -22.03 21.28
N VAL A 120 2.39 -20.83 21.82
CA VAL A 120 3.68 -20.38 22.32
C VAL A 120 3.57 -20.20 23.84
N ASP A 121 4.63 -20.49 24.55
CA ASP A 121 4.70 -20.29 25.99
C ASP A 121 4.83 -18.80 26.35
N ARG A 122 4.50 -18.44 27.58
CA ARG A 122 4.55 -17.06 28.07
C ARG A 122 5.97 -16.44 28.02
N THR A 123 7.00 -17.27 28.10
CA THR A 123 8.41 -16.82 28.09
C THR A 123 8.99 -16.70 26.69
N SER A 124 8.22 -17.00 25.63
CA SER A 124 8.65 -16.97 24.22
C SER A 124 9.80 -17.92 23.89
N THR A 125 9.94 -19.02 24.63
CA THR A 125 11.02 -20.00 24.46
C THR A 125 10.55 -21.29 23.78
N LEU A 126 9.32 -21.74 24.06
CA LEU A 126 8.79 -23.02 23.59
C LEU A 126 7.60 -22.78 22.62
N LEU A 127 7.58 -23.57 21.55
CA LEU A 127 6.50 -23.63 20.58
C LEU A 127 5.90 -25.03 20.56
N ALA A 128 4.59 -25.17 20.71
CA ALA A 128 3.88 -26.43 20.44
C ALA A 128 3.19 -26.35 19.07
N THR A 129 3.35 -27.40 18.27
CA THR A 129 2.70 -27.57 16.97
C THR A 129 1.79 -28.78 17.02
N GLY A 130 0.50 -28.61 16.74
CA GLY A 130 -0.51 -29.65 16.64
C GLY A 130 -0.90 -29.93 15.20
N ALA A 131 -0.83 -31.18 14.77
CA ALA A 131 -1.08 -31.56 13.40
C ALA A 131 -2.39 -32.35 13.23
N ALA A 132 -2.84 -32.47 11.99
CA ALA A 132 -4.07 -33.16 11.64
C ALA A 132 -4.01 -34.69 11.90
N ASP A 133 -2.80 -35.29 12.01
CA ASP A 133 -2.58 -36.72 12.35
C ASP A 133 -2.63 -37.01 13.86
N GLY A 134 -2.85 -35.98 14.68
CA GLY A 134 -2.87 -36.09 16.13
C GLY A 134 -1.48 -36.06 16.80
N ALA A 135 -0.44 -35.79 16.03
CA ALA A 135 0.91 -35.65 16.61
C ALA A 135 1.12 -34.21 17.14
N ILE A 136 1.77 -34.09 18.29
CA ILE A 136 2.17 -32.79 18.85
C ILE A 136 3.68 -32.79 19.00
N LYS A 137 4.35 -31.76 18.53
CA LYS A 137 5.78 -31.54 18.74
C LYS A 137 6.01 -30.25 19.48
N ILE A 138 6.90 -30.24 20.43
CA ILE A 138 7.32 -29.08 21.21
C ILE A 138 8.73 -28.72 20.78
N TRP A 139 8.94 -27.48 20.39
CA TRP A 139 10.17 -26.93 19.83
C TRP A 139 10.76 -25.90 20.76
N ASP A 140 12.07 -25.83 20.81
CA ASP A 140 12.79 -24.65 21.27
C ASP A 140 12.86 -23.66 20.12
N ILE A 141 12.32 -22.42 20.28
CA ILE A 141 12.20 -21.44 19.22
C ILE A 141 13.57 -20.96 18.76
N VAL A 142 14.46 -20.66 19.69
CA VAL A 142 15.82 -20.14 19.42
C VAL A 142 16.73 -21.25 18.88
N GLY A 143 16.76 -22.40 19.53
CA GLY A 143 17.58 -23.56 19.13
C GLY A 143 17.04 -24.24 17.85
N GLY A 144 15.74 -24.21 17.64
CA GLY A 144 15.04 -24.75 16.46
C GLY A 144 15.06 -26.28 16.38
N TYR A 145 15.13 -26.94 17.50
CA TYR A 145 15.05 -28.40 17.62
C TYR A 145 13.82 -28.83 18.40
N VAL A 146 13.39 -30.09 18.18
CA VAL A 146 12.26 -30.68 18.88
C VAL A 146 12.73 -31.16 20.27
N THR A 147 12.15 -30.63 21.33
CA THR A 147 12.41 -31.01 22.71
C THR A 147 11.57 -32.20 23.12
N HIS A 148 10.30 -32.23 22.70
CA HIS A 148 9.36 -33.28 23.04
C HIS A 148 8.49 -33.65 21.86
N THR A 149 8.14 -34.94 21.76
CA THR A 149 7.13 -35.44 20.81
C THR A 149 6.06 -36.20 21.60
N VAL A 150 4.82 -35.78 21.44
CA VAL A 150 3.66 -36.44 22.02
C VAL A 150 2.95 -37.22 20.93
N SER A 151 2.99 -38.53 20.98
CA SER A 151 2.19 -39.37 20.10
C SER A 151 0.74 -39.38 20.62
N GLY A 152 -0.10 -38.62 20.01
CA GLY A 152 -1.54 -38.53 20.31
C GLY A 152 -2.35 -39.67 19.69
N PRO A 153 -3.66 -39.74 19.97
CA PRO A 153 -4.57 -40.56 19.17
C PRO A 153 -4.57 -40.05 17.72
N SER A 154 -4.83 -40.91 16.77
CA SER A 154 -4.92 -40.58 15.33
C SER A 154 -6.15 -39.66 15.02
N VAL A 155 -6.32 -38.59 15.78
CA VAL A 155 -7.44 -37.65 15.74
C VAL A 155 -6.89 -36.25 15.72
N LEU A 156 -7.45 -35.38 14.93
CA LEU A 156 -7.02 -34.01 14.77
C LEU A 156 -6.91 -33.27 16.11
N ILE A 157 -5.82 -32.57 16.32
CA ILE A 157 -5.60 -31.66 17.46
C ILE A 157 -6.22 -30.32 17.12
N SER A 158 -7.18 -29.89 17.91
CA SER A 158 -7.95 -28.66 17.66
C SER A 158 -7.62 -27.49 18.56
N ALA A 159 -7.10 -27.76 19.75
CA ALA A 159 -6.73 -26.71 20.71
C ALA A 159 -5.45 -27.07 21.46
N LEU A 160 -4.58 -26.07 21.68
CA LEU A 160 -3.34 -26.17 22.45
C LEU A 160 -3.22 -24.97 23.40
N HIS A 161 -2.79 -25.22 24.63
CA HIS A 161 -2.52 -24.14 25.57
C HIS A 161 -1.39 -24.52 26.55
N PHE A 162 -0.35 -23.69 26.63
CA PHE A 162 0.70 -23.83 27.66
C PHE A 162 0.27 -23.18 28.98
N PHE A 163 0.56 -23.85 30.09
CA PHE A 163 0.32 -23.27 31.40
C PHE A 163 1.37 -23.69 32.40
N GLU A 164 1.54 -22.89 33.46
CA GLU A 164 2.45 -23.11 34.56
C GLU A 164 1.67 -23.50 35.81
N ILE A 165 2.16 -24.46 36.55
CA ILE A 165 1.65 -24.80 37.90
C ILE A 165 2.57 -24.21 38.92
N ALA A 166 2.03 -23.38 39.82
CA ALA A 166 2.78 -22.77 40.89
C ALA A 166 3.34 -23.86 41.83
N ALA A 167 4.55 -23.67 42.33
CA ALA A 167 5.37 -24.63 43.08
C ALA A 167 4.79 -25.15 44.43
N LEU A 168 3.53 -24.91 44.74
CA LEU A 168 2.89 -25.38 45.98
C LEU A 168 2.67 -26.89 46.07
N GLU A 169 2.69 -27.60 44.92
CA GLU A 169 2.54 -29.09 44.90
C GLU A 169 3.83 -29.85 45.12
N ASP A 170 4.99 -29.25 44.91
CA ASP A 170 6.27 -29.93 45.13
C ASP A 170 6.62 -30.14 46.63
N GLN A 171 5.98 -29.39 47.54
CA GLN A 171 6.19 -29.59 48.98
C GLN A 171 5.53 -30.85 49.53
N ALA A 172 4.48 -31.36 48.92
CA ALA A 172 3.80 -32.59 49.33
C ALA A 172 4.56 -33.86 48.87
N SER A 173 5.30 -33.81 47.77
CA SER A 173 6.08 -34.94 47.23
C SER A 173 7.49 -35.01 47.78
N ASN A 174 8.02 -33.92 48.35
CA ASN A 174 9.40 -33.87 48.85
C ASN A 174 9.61 -34.38 50.28
N LYS A 175 8.55 -34.77 51.03
CA LYS A 175 8.71 -35.35 52.38
C LYS A 175 9.35 -36.74 52.35
N ASN A 176 9.51 -37.39 51.20
CA ASN A 176 10.05 -38.76 51.11
C ASN A 176 11.44 -38.92 50.44
N LYS A 177 12.15 -37.83 50.12
CA LYS A 177 13.50 -37.88 49.52
C LYS A 177 14.54 -37.06 50.29
N LYS A 178 14.71 -37.30 51.59
CA LYS A 178 15.97 -36.98 52.26
C LYS A 178 16.87 -38.21 52.13
N ASN A 179 17.91 -38.06 51.32
CA ASN A 179 19.20 -38.72 51.31
C ASN A 179 19.65 -39.17 49.91
N ARG A 180 20.29 -38.24 49.21
CA ARG A 180 21.39 -38.56 48.28
C ARG A 180 22.21 -37.27 48.08
N ARG A 181 23.48 -37.31 48.53
CA ARG A 181 24.50 -36.29 48.26
C ARG A 181 24.79 -36.29 46.75
N LYS A 182 24.72 -35.13 46.10
CA LYS A 182 25.13 -34.92 44.72
C LYS A 182 26.38 -34.04 44.64
N SER A 183 27.24 -34.35 43.68
CA SER A 183 28.53 -33.71 43.43
C SER A 183 28.35 -32.46 42.53
N THR A 184 29.26 -31.51 42.72
CA THR A 184 29.24 -30.12 42.20
C THR A 184 29.39 -29.94 40.69
N ALA A 185 29.39 -30.98 39.89
CA ALA A 185 29.51 -30.86 38.41
C ALA A 185 28.13 -30.91 37.65
N GLU A 186 27.01 -31.07 38.35
CA GLU A 186 25.67 -31.19 37.78
C GLU A 186 24.85 -29.89 37.91
N GLU A 187 25.40 -28.82 38.49
CA GLU A 187 24.65 -27.59 38.76
C GLU A 187 24.57 -26.64 37.55
N GLU A 188 25.53 -26.70 36.61
CA GLU A 188 25.47 -25.82 35.41
C GLU A 188 24.57 -26.40 34.30
N GLN A 189 24.40 -27.71 34.17
CA GLN A 189 23.40 -28.30 33.26
C GLN A 189 21.97 -28.30 33.83
N ALA A 190 21.80 -28.07 35.13
CA ALA A 190 20.50 -28.03 35.80
C ALA A 190 19.77 -26.67 35.64
N GLN A 191 20.42 -25.62 35.15
CA GLN A 191 19.78 -24.34 34.94
C GLN A 191 18.98 -24.27 33.61
N ASP A 192 19.44 -24.93 32.55
CA ASP A 192 18.73 -24.99 31.29
C ASP A 192 17.52 -25.95 31.35
N ASP A 193 17.59 -27.03 32.03
CA ASP A 193 16.47 -27.95 32.28
C ASP A 193 15.41 -27.36 33.25
N SER A 194 15.74 -26.31 34.01
CA SER A 194 14.87 -25.76 35.04
C SER A 194 13.69 -24.91 34.48
N VAL A 195 13.86 -24.35 33.29
CA VAL A 195 12.79 -23.51 32.65
C VAL A 195 11.73 -24.40 32.01
N ALA A 196 12.13 -25.45 31.30
CA ALA A 196 11.20 -26.43 30.70
C ALA A 196 10.44 -27.26 31.74
N SER A 197 10.93 -27.37 32.98
CA SER A 197 10.32 -28.19 34.03
C SER A 197 9.06 -27.60 34.67
N LYS A 198 8.73 -26.33 34.41
CA LYS A 198 7.56 -25.65 35.00
C LYS A 198 6.32 -25.69 34.11
N PHE A 199 6.49 -25.95 32.83
CA PHE A 199 5.41 -25.90 31.86
C PHE A 199 4.67 -27.22 31.71
N ARG A 200 3.35 -27.13 31.54
CA ARG A 200 2.46 -28.21 31.08
C ARG A 200 1.71 -27.75 29.83
N LEU A 201 1.38 -28.70 28.96
CA LEU A 201 0.63 -28.47 27.75
C LEU A 201 -0.73 -29.16 27.85
N ALA A 202 -1.82 -28.34 27.85
CA ALA A 202 -3.15 -28.87 27.65
C ALA A 202 -3.45 -28.96 26.16
N TYR A 203 -4.09 -30.02 25.72
CA TYR A 203 -4.55 -30.16 24.35
C TYR A 203 -5.93 -30.80 24.25
N GLY A 204 -6.71 -30.26 23.32
CA GLY A 204 -8.04 -30.73 22.95
C GLY A 204 -8.04 -31.40 21.58
N THR A 205 -8.92 -32.35 21.41
CA THR A 205 -9.03 -33.15 20.18
C THR A 205 -10.42 -33.04 19.60
N GLN A 206 -10.57 -33.37 18.31
CA GLN A 206 -11.84 -33.33 17.59
C GLN A 206 -12.90 -34.28 18.17
N ASP A 207 -12.49 -35.35 18.87
CA ASP A 207 -13.39 -36.30 19.54
C ASP A 207 -13.81 -35.87 20.96
N GLY A 208 -13.58 -34.62 21.34
CA GLY A 208 -14.03 -34.05 22.64
C GLY A 208 -13.13 -34.37 23.81
N LYS A 209 -11.97 -35.01 23.62
CA LYS A 209 -11.06 -35.38 24.71
C LYS A 209 -10.10 -34.26 25.03
N ILE A 210 -9.87 -34.04 26.32
CA ILE A 210 -8.85 -33.11 26.84
C ILE A 210 -7.77 -33.92 27.55
N ARG A 211 -6.52 -33.62 27.28
CA ARG A 211 -5.37 -34.23 27.91
C ARG A 211 -4.32 -33.20 28.27
N ILE A 212 -3.57 -33.47 29.31
CA ILE A 212 -2.48 -32.61 29.81
C ILE A 212 -1.17 -33.38 29.75
N PHE A 213 -0.22 -32.85 29.00
CA PHE A 213 1.14 -33.36 28.92
C PHE A 213 2.05 -32.59 29.88
N ASP A 214 2.70 -33.30 30.76
CA ASP A 214 3.69 -32.78 31.71
C ASP A 214 5.08 -32.87 31.07
N LEU A 215 5.71 -31.71 30.76
CA LEU A 215 6.99 -31.66 30.09
C LEU A 215 8.13 -32.28 30.94
N SER A 216 8.08 -32.07 32.26
CA SER A 216 9.11 -32.59 33.17
C SER A 216 9.05 -34.10 33.32
N LYS A 217 7.85 -34.68 33.44
CA LYS A 217 7.64 -36.10 33.61
C LYS A 217 7.51 -36.85 32.29
N ARG A 218 7.37 -36.13 31.15
CA ARG A 218 7.12 -36.70 29.81
C ARG A 218 5.92 -37.65 29.80
N LYS A 219 4.85 -37.29 30.50
CA LYS A 219 3.68 -38.15 30.70
C LYS A 219 2.37 -37.39 30.42
N THR A 220 1.44 -38.07 29.74
CA THR A 220 0.11 -37.54 29.42
C THR A 220 -0.92 -37.99 30.44
N TYR A 221 -1.73 -37.08 30.93
CA TYR A 221 -2.82 -37.33 31.85
C TYR A 221 -4.16 -36.97 31.16
N PRO A 222 -5.14 -37.90 31.12
CA PRO A 222 -6.49 -37.57 30.59
C PRO A 222 -7.27 -36.75 31.60
N VAL A 223 -8.16 -35.88 31.08
CA VAL A 223 -9.13 -35.11 31.87
C VAL A 223 -10.51 -35.66 31.59
N TYR A 224 -11.24 -36.07 32.63
CA TYR A 224 -12.59 -36.62 32.51
C TYR A 224 -13.62 -35.73 33.16
N ALA A 225 -14.83 -35.65 32.58
CA ALA A 225 -15.95 -34.95 33.18
C ALA A 225 -16.38 -35.54 34.52
N ASP A 226 -16.37 -36.86 34.58
CA ASP A 226 -16.55 -37.60 35.81
C ASP A 226 -15.46 -38.70 35.93
N PRO A 227 -14.50 -38.54 36.88
CA PRO A 227 -13.43 -39.50 37.09
C PRO A 227 -13.91 -40.91 37.40
N THR A 228 -15.11 -41.04 37.97
CA THR A 228 -15.67 -42.36 38.40
C THR A 228 -16.21 -43.16 37.22
N SER A 229 -16.96 -42.52 36.34
CA SER A 229 -17.53 -43.10 35.11
C SER A 229 -16.62 -43.02 33.93
N ARG A 230 -15.48 -42.31 34.00
CA ARG A 230 -14.58 -42.00 32.88
C ARG A 230 -15.30 -41.34 31.68
N ARG A 231 -16.33 -40.54 31.96
CA ARG A 231 -17.03 -39.80 30.90
C ARG A 231 -16.07 -38.79 30.27
N GLU A 232 -16.06 -38.70 28.95
CA GLU A 232 -15.26 -37.76 28.18
C GLU A 232 -15.57 -36.32 28.55
N ALA A 233 -14.66 -35.39 28.28
CA ALA A 233 -14.79 -34.00 28.66
C ALA A 233 -15.93 -33.31 27.89
N HIS A 234 -16.00 -33.55 26.59
CA HIS A 234 -16.99 -32.99 25.67
C HIS A 234 -17.50 -34.06 24.70
N GLU A 235 -18.65 -33.81 24.06
CA GLU A 235 -19.26 -34.70 23.09
C GLU A 235 -18.86 -34.38 21.64
N SER A 236 -18.24 -33.18 21.41
CA SER A 236 -17.80 -32.70 20.10
C SER A 236 -16.45 -32.00 20.21
N ASN A 237 -15.97 -31.44 19.09
CA ASN A 237 -14.69 -30.79 18.94
C ASN A 237 -14.43 -29.75 20.06
N VAL A 238 -13.25 -29.81 20.71
CA VAL A 238 -12.79 -28.81 21.68
C VAL A 238 -12.09 -27.71 20.90
N GLN A 239 -12.70 -26.52 20.80
CA GLN A 239 -12.21 -25.43 19.97
C GLN A 239 -11.21 -24.53 20.68
N SER A 240 -11.38 -24.32 21.98
CA SER A 240 -10.53 -23.39 22.70
C SER A 240 -10.25 -23.89 24.13
N LEU A 241 -9.05 -23.61 24.62
CA LEU A 241 -8.56 -23.90 25.96
C LEU A 241 -7.88 -22.65 26.50
N ASP A 242 -8.13 -22.35 27.79
CA ASP A 242 -7.44 -21.28 28.51
C ASP A 242 -7.23 -21.68 29.98
N TYR A 243 -6.25 -21.08 30.64
CA TYR A 243 -5.89 -21.39 32.01
C TYR A 243 -5.68 -20.16 32.86
N SER A 244 -6.34 -20.12 34.04
CA SER A 244 -6.12 -19.09 35.03
C SER A 244 -5.15 -19.59 36.12
N PRO A 245 -3.95 -18.96 36.24
CA PRO A 245 -2.98 -19.34 37.26
C PRO A 245 -3.46 -19.01 38.68
N GLU A 246 -4.31 -17.99 38.87
CA GLU A 246 -4.81 -17.58 40.19
C GLU A 246 -5.86 -18.53 40.75
N LEU A 247 -6.74 -19.01 39.87
CA LEU A 247 -7.79 -19.97 40.29
C LEU A 247 -7.34 -21.41 40.18
N HIS A 248 -6.18 -21.68 39.62
CA HIS A 248 -5.75 -23.03 39.25
C HIS A 248 -6.83 -23.78 38.45
N ALA A 249 -7.48 -23.07 37.54
CA ALA A 249 -8.59 -23.57 36.74
C ALA A 249 -8.27 -23.59 35.26
N LEU A 250 -8.63 -24.66 34.57
CA LEU A 250 -8.62 -24.76 33.12
C LEU A 250 -10.05 -24.51 32.60
N LEU A 251 -10.18 -23.80 31.50
CA LEU A 251 -11.44 -23.53 30.80
C LEU A 251 -11.42 -24.20 29.44
N SER A 252 -12.50 -24.85 29.04
CA SER A 252 -12.66 -25.43 27.71
C SER A 252 -13.99 -25.04 27.08
N GLY A 253 -13.98 -24.76 25.78
CA GLY A 253 -15.16 -24.51 24.95
C GLY A 253 -15.26 -25.51 23.81
N SER A 254 -16.47 -25.95 23.50
CA SER A 254 -16.75 -26.95 22.47
C SER A 254 -17.96 -26.58 21.61
N ARG A 255 -17.98 -27.13 20.39
CA ARG A 255 -19.14 -27.07 19.48
C ARG A 255 -20.35 -27.87 19.98
N ASP A 256 -20.19 -28.71 21.02
CA ASP A 256 -21.30 -29.39 21.71
C ASP A 256 -22.20 -28.44 22.50
N LYS A 257 -22.01 -27.15 22.37
CA LYS A 257 -22.71 -26.06 23.11
C LYS A 257 -22.42 -26.04 24.60
N THR A 258 -21.28 -26.63 25.01
CA THR A 258 -20.87 -26.61 26.42
C THR A 258 -19.57 -25.83 26.59
N MET A 259 -19.48 -25.13 27.71
CA MET A 259 -18.27 -24.55 28.25
C MET A 259 -18.02 -25.18 29.61
N THR A 260 -16.81 -25.66 29.91
CA THR A 260 -16.53 -26.40 31.12
C THR A 260 -15.36 -25.77 31.87
N VAL A 261 -15.58 -25.49 33.17
CA VAL A 261 -14.51 -25.06 34.08
C VAL A 261 -13.98 -26.26 34.82
N TRP A 262 -12.68 -26.49 34.73
CA TRP A 262 -11.97 -27.60 35.37
C TRP A 262 -11.12 -27.11 36.53
N LEU A 263 -11.49 -27.53 37.73
CA LEU A 263 -10.76 -27.19 38.95
C LEU A 263 -9.85 -28.35 39.35
N TRP A 264 -8.61 -28.04 39.69
CA TRP A 264 -7.70 -29.04 40.29
C TRP A 264 -8.04 -29.24 41.75
N LYS A 265 -8.59 -30.43 42.13
CA LYS A 265 -8.92 -30.80 43.50
C LYS A 265 -8.40 -32.25 43.78
N GLU A 266 -7.70 -32.44 44.91
CA GLU A 266 -7.29 -33.77 45.41
C GLU A 266 -6.54 -34.63 44.37
N GLY A 267 -5.67 -33.98 43.53
CA GLY A 267 -4.90 -34.70 42.53
C GLY A 267 -5.65 -35.08 41.27
N THR A 268 -6.89 -34.61 41.09
CA THR A 268 -7.71 -34.82 39.86
C THR A 268 -8.34 -33.56 39.38
N TRP A 269 -8.58 -33.48 38.05
CA TRP A 269 -9.36 -32.43 37.45
C TRP A 269 -10.86 -32.76 37.58
N ARG A 270 -11.64 -31.80 38.11
CA ARG A 270 -13.10 -31.93 38.22
C ARG A 270 -13.75 -30.85 37.37
N GLY A 271 -14.54 -31.25 36.38
CA GLY A 271 -15.23 -30.36 35.45
C GLY A 271 -16.63 -29.96 35.91
N THR A 272 -16.96 -28.68 35.79
CA THR A 272 -18.34 -28.17 35.97
C THR A 272 -18.84 -27.73 34.60
N PRO A 273 -19.66 -28.53 33.88
CA PRO A 273 -20.16 -28.19 32.56
C PRO A 273 -21.26 -27.12 32.66
N MET A 274 -21.22 -26.15 31.77
CA MET A 274 -22.23 -25.12 31.63
C MET A 274 -22.81 -25.20 30.20
N LEU A 275 -24.09 -25.48 30.12
CA LEU A 275 -24.83 -25.54 28.85
C LEU A 275 -25.05 -24.13 28.28
N ARG A 276 -24.89 -24.00 26.96
CA ARG A 276 -25.12 -22.79 26.17
C ARG A 276 -26.16 -23.08 25.07
N HIS A 277 -26.69 -22.03 24.50
CA HIS A 277 -27.66 -22.16 23.42
C HIS A 277 -27.01 -22.31 22.04
N GLU A 278 -25.69 -22.05 21.96
CA GLU A 278 -24.92 -21.97 20.74
C GLU A 278 -23.58 -22.70 20.82
N GLY A 279 -23.01 -23.05 19.66
CA GLY A 279 -21.66 -23.60 19.56
C GLY A 279 -20.61 -22.60 20.03
N VAL A 280 -19.68 -23.05 20.87
CA VAL A 280 -18.63 -22.21 21.44
C VAL A 280 -17.36 -22.40 20.65
N GLU A 281 -16.88 -21.33 19.99
CA GLU A 281 -15.65 -21.33 19.19
C GLU A 281 -14.43 -20.80 19.99
N ALA A 282 -14.66 -19.82 20.89
CA ALA A 282 -13.60 -19.26 21.69
C ALA A 282 -14.04 -19.02 23.15
N VAL A 283 -13.13 -19.33 24.09
CA VAL A 283 -13.31 -19.10 25.54
C VAL A 283 -12.01 -18.58 26.13
N GLY A 284 -12.11 -17.86 27.25
CA GLY A 284 -10.93 -17.44 28.00
C GLY A 284 -11.31 -16.79 29.33
N PHE A 285 -10.31 -16.63 30.19
CA PHE A 285 -10.41 -15.92 31.46
C PHE A 285 -10.05 -14.44 31.30
N LEU A 286 -10.74 -13.59 32.06
CA LEU A 286 -10.50 -12.16 32.13
C LEU A 286 -10.34 -11.73 33.61
N ASN A 287 -9.74 -10.56 33.80
CA ASN A 287 -9.60 -9.92 35.10
C ASN A 287 -9.06 -10.88 36.17
N ASN A 288 -7.93 -11.51 35.90
CA ASN A 288 -7.27 -12.47 36.78
C ASN A 288 -8.18 -13.65 37.22
N GLY A 289 -9.00 -14.11 36.26
CA GLY A 289 -9.88 -15.27 36.48
C GLY A 289 -11.23 -14.97 37.10
N SER A 290 -11.53 -13.73 37.54
CA SER A 290 -12.82 -13.38 38.08
C SER A 290 -13.97 -13.44 37.06
N LEU A 291 -13.67 -13.18 35.81
CA LEU A 291 -14.61 -13.22 34.70
C LEU A 291 -14.14 -14.25 33.65
N MET A 292 -15.11 -14.78 32.92
CA MET A 292 -14.89 -15.61 31.74
C MET A 292 -15.62 -15.01 30.56
N TYR A 293 -15.13 -15.23 29.34
CA TYR A 293 -15.87 -14.92 28.15
C TYR A 293 -16.15 -16.18 27.30
N SER A 294 -17.22 -16.13 26.53
CA SER A 294 -17.51 -17.08 25.47
C SER A 294 -17.95 -16.35 24.21
N ALA A 295 -17.49 -16.85 23.06
CA ALA A 295 -17.84 -16.32 21.75
C ALA A 295 -18.05 -17.48 20.79
N GLY A 296 -18.94 -17.30 19.81
CA GLY A 296 -19.28 -18.36 18.86
C GLY A 296 -20.23 -17.92 17.77
N THR A 297 -21.06 -18.86 17.32
CA THR A 297 -21.90 -18.72 16.12
C THR A 297 -22.95 -17.63 16.18
N SER A 298 -23.32 -17.14 17.38
CA SER A 298 -24.27 -16.01 17.53
C SER A 298 -23.70 -14.65 17.17
N GLY A 299 -22.36 -14.56 16.98
CA GLY A 299 -21.70 -13.27 16.77
C GLY A 299 -21.61 -12.37 18.01
N LEU A 300 -21.96 -12.89 19.18
CA LEU A 300 -21.97 -12.16 20.44
C LEU A 300 -20.81 -12.59 21.34
N LEU A 301 -20.13 -11.59 21.92
CA LEU A 301 -19.19 -11.82 23.02
C LEU A 301 -19.95 -11.75 24.33
N ARG A 302 -19.99 -12.85 25.08
CA ARG A 302 -20.71 -12.98 26.35
C ARG A 302 -19.74 -13.09 27.49
N LEU A 303 -20.08 -12.42 28.62
CA LEU A 303 -19.30 -12.43 29.85
C LEU A 303 -20.02 -13.20 30.93
N TRP A 304 -19.24 -13.96 31.70
CA TRP A 304 -19.72 -14.85 32.79
C TRP A 304 -18.94 -14.60 34.06
N ASP A 305 -19.58 -14.66 35.16
CA ASP A 305 -18.95 -14.68 36.48
C ASP A 305 -18.43 -16.09 36.76
N THR A 306 -17.16 -16.21 37.09
CA THR A 306 -16.48 -17.49 37.35
C THR A 306 -17.00 -18.18 38.59
N THR A 307 -17.46 -17.43 39.61
CA THR A 307 -17.93 -17.97 40.90
C THR A 307 -19.38 -18.41 40.85
N THR A 308 -20.24 -17.60 40.27
CA THR A 308 -21.70 -17.85 40.22
C THR A 308 -22.12 -18.59 38.96
N HIS A 309 -21.25 -18.65 37.93
CA HIS A 309 -21.53 -19.20 36.60
C HIS A 309 -22.71 -18.54 35.86
N GLN A 310 -23.10 -17.33 36.27
CA GLN A 310 -24.18 -16.56 35.67
C GLN A 310 -23.67 -15.63 34.57
N GLU A 311 -24.49 -15.45 33.52
CA GLU A 311 -24.23 -14.47 32.47
C GLU A 311 -24.42 -13.05 33.03
N ILE A 312 -23.42 -12.20 32.78
CA ILE A 312 -23.42 -10.78 33.21
C ILE A 312 -23.93 -9.90 32.06
N THR A 313 -23.66 -10.26 30.82
CA THR A 313 -24.09 -9.50 29.62
C THR A 313 -25.62 -9.53 29.48
N ALA A 314 -26.19 -8.41 29.02
CA ALA A 314 -27.62 -8.34 28.71
C ALA A 314 -27.96 -9.29 27.55
N LYS A 315 -29.17 -9.87 27.60
CA LYS A 315 -29.66 -10.72 26.51
C LYS A 315 -29.79 -9.92 25.22
N GLN A 316 -29.26 -10.45 24.17
CA GLN A 316 -29.31 -9.91 22.82
C GLN A 316 -29.76 -10.99 21.84
N ASP A 317 -30.37 -10.58 20.74
CA ASP A 317 -30.67 -11.47 19.63
C ASP A 317 -29.37 -11.81 18.90
N ALA A 318 -29.30 -13.01 18.33
CA ALA A 318 -28.15 -13.44 17.53
C ALA A 318 -27.98 -12.51 16.33
N LYS A 319 -26.74 -12.20 16.02
CA LYS A 319 -26.38 -11.43 14.82
C LYS A 319 -26.46 -12.31 13.56
N SER A 320 -26.14 -11.73 12.40
CA SER A 320 -26.08 -12.49 11.14
C SER A 320 -25.00 -13.57 11.17
N GLU A 321 -25.11 -14.60 10.33
CA GLU A 321 -24.06 -15.63 10.18
C GLU A 321 -22.71 -15.04 9.79
N ALA A 322 -22.69 -13.95 9.01
CA ALA A 322 -21.49 -13.23 8.60
C ALA A 322 -20.75 -12.62 9.81
N GLU A 323 -21.44 -12.21 10.84
CA GLU A 323 -20.84 -11.66 12.06
C GLU A 323 -20.50 -12.75 13.11
N SER A 324 -20.61 -14.05 12.77
CA SER A 324 -20.25 -15.12 13.73
C SER A 324 -18.76 -15.04 14.07
N ILE A 325 -18.43 -15.26 15.36
CA ILE A 325 -17.05 -15.17 15.86
C ILE A 325 -16.39 -16.54 15.69
N VAL A 326 -15.29 -16.56 14.95
CA VAL A 326 -14.49 -17.77 14.65
C VAL A 326 -13.36 -17.94 15.66
N SER A 327 -12.73 -16.85 16.10
CA SER A 327 -11.68 -16.89 17.11
C SER A 327 -11.69 -15.62 17.96
N ALA A 328 -11.21 -15.70 19.19
CA ALA A 328 -11.05 -14.55 20.05
C ALA A 328 -9.72 -14.64 20.82
N LEU A 329 -9.02 -13.52 20.89
CA LEU A 329 -7.78 -13.34 21.62
C LEU A 329 -7.99 -12.35 22.75
N ALA A 330 -7.81 -12.78 23.99
CA ALA A 330 -7.96 -11.92 25.15
C ALA A 330 -6.59 -11.45 25.67
N LEU A 331 -6.52 -10.17 26.02
CA LEU A 331 -5.39 -9.56 26.71
C LEU A 331 -5.87 -9.06 28.09
N PRO A 332 -5.75 -9.89 29.13
CA PRO A 332 -6.26 -9.57 30.47
C PRO A 332 -5.67 -8.27 31.04
N HIS A 333 -4.41 -7.96 30.70
CA HIS A 333 -3.72 -6.76 31.22
C HIS A 333 -4.26 -5.43 30.67
N LYS A 334 -4.93 -5.47 29.50
CA LYS A 334 -5.48 -4.26 28.85
C LYS A 334 -7.01 -4.24 28.81
N ASN A 335 -7.68 -5.22 29.42
CA ASN A 335 -9.14 -5.38 29.34
C ASN A 335 -9.64 -5.34 27.89
N LEU A 336 -8.90 -5.97 26.98
CA LEU A 336 -9.16 -5.98 25.56
C LEU A 336 -9.40 -7.42 25.09
N VAL A 337 -10.43 -7.59 24.25
CA VAL A 337 -10.67 -8.83 23.50
C VAL A 337 -10.78 -8.49 22.03
N VAL A 338 -9.97 -9.15 21.20
CA VAL A 338 -10.00 -9.07 19.74
C VAL A 338 -10.71 -10.31 19.21
N CYS A 339 -11.83 -10.14 18.54
CA CYS A 339 -12.61 -11.22 17.94
C CYS A 339 -12.49 -11.17 16.42
N ALA A 340 -12.09 -12.29 15.80
CA ALA A 340 -12.16 -12.45 14.36
C ALA A 340 -13.53 -13.00 13.97
N GLN A 341 -14.21 -12.30 13.08
CA GLN A 341 -15.53 -12.64 12.57
C GLN A 341 -15.44 -13.42 11.25
N SER A 342 -16.51 -14.09 10.88
CA SER A 342 -16.60 -14.88 9.66
C SER A 342 -16.55 -14.03 8.38
N ASP A 343 -16.92 -12.76 8.46
CA ASP A 343 -16.80 -11.74 7.42
C ASP A 343 -15.40 -11.13 7.30
N PHE A 344 -14.39 -11.73 7.96
CA PHE A 344 -13.01 -11.27 8.06
C PHE A 344 -12.81 -9.94 8.80
N THR A 345 -13.84 -9.46 9.49
CA THR A 345 -13.75 -8.28 10.37
C THR A 345 -13.12 -8.65 11.70
N LEU A 346 -12.21 -7.81 12.17
CA LEU A 346 -11.61 -7.91 13.51
C LEU A 346 -12.30 -6.91 14.41
N ALA A 347 -13.16 -7.40 15.32
CA ALA A 347 -13.93 -6.58 16.24
C ALA A 347 -13.22 -6.51 17.60
N LEU A 348 -12.95 -5.29 18.07
CA LEU A 348 -12.28 -5.01 19.34
C LEU A 348 -13.32 -4.66 20.40
N TYR A 349 -13.29 -5.40 21.51
CA TYR A 349 -14.18 -5.20 22.65
C TYR A 349 -13.40 -4.79 23.89
N ARG A 350 -13.90 -3.79 24.61
CA ARG A 350 -13.42 -3.48 25.96
C ARG A 350 -14.23 -4.28 26.99
N THR A 351 -13.54 -4.95 27.88
CA THR A 351 -14.18 -5.69 28.97
C THR A 351 -14.31 -4.79 30.19
N PRO A 352 -15.44 -4.85 30.92
CA PRO A 352 -15.65 -4.04 32.10
C PRO A 352 -14.65 -4.39 33.20
N SER A 353 -14.31 -3.41 34.04
CA SER A 353 -13.51 -3.67 35.25
C SER A 353 -14.32 -4.54 36.25
N VAL A 354 -13.62 -5.22 37.16
CA VAL A 354 -14.26 -6.07 38.19
C VAL A 354 -15.31 -5.28 39.02
N ALA A 355 -15.06 -4.01 39.31
CA ALA A 355 -15.95 -3.14 40.05
C ALA A 355 -17.24 -2.79 39.28
N ASP A 356 -17.17 -2.71 37.97
CA ASP A 356 -18.32 -2.41 37.12
C ASP A 356 -19.10 -3.67 36.74
N ALA A 357 -18.45 -4.83 36.69
CA ALA A 357 -19.08 -6.12 36.42
C ALA A 357 -20.00 -6.59 37.54
N THR A 358 -19.78 -6.17 38.78
CA THR A 358 -20.66 -6.47 39.93
C THR A 358 -21.98 -5.67 39.90
N LYS A 359 -22.00 -4.54 39.16
CA LYS A 359 -23.25 -3.84 38.87
C LYS A 359 -23.82 -4.51 37.62
N LYS A 360 -24.92 -5.29 37.75
CA LYS A 360 -25.61 -5.91 36.60
C LYS A 360 -25.69 -4.92 35.46
N SER A 361 -24.79 -5.05 34.50
CA SER A 361 -24.78 -4.21 33.29
C SER A 361 -26.02 -4.55 32.48
N THR A 362 -26.89 -3.59 32.30
CA THR A 362 -28.07 -3.72 31.43
C THR A 362 -27.75 -3.46 29.97
N LYS A 363 -26.49 -3.08 29.66
CA LYS A 363 -26.08 -2.76 28.29
C LYS A 363 -25.42 -3.96 27.59
N PRO A 364 -25.74 -4.15 26.32
CA PRO A 364 -25.00 -5.12 25.46
C PRO A 364 -23.54 -4.73 25.33
N LEU A 365 -22.69 -5.72 25.12
CA LEU A 365 -21.28 -5.49 24.83
C LEU A 365 -21.14 -5.22 23.32
N GLU A 366 -20.84 -3.98 22.96
CA GLU A 366 -20.63 -3.57 21.57
C GLU A 366 -19.13 -3.41 21.28
N PRO A 367 -18.68 -3.71 20.07
CA PRO A 367 -17.30 -3.44 19.67
C PRO A 367 -17.07 -1.94 19.63
N PHE A 368 -16.02 -1.47 20.29
CA PHE A 368 -15.65 -0.05 20.23
C PHE A 368 -14.88 0.31 18.96
N ARG A 369 -14.30 -0.68 18.29
CA ARG A 369 -13.56 -0.52 17.04
C ARG A 369 -13.69 -1.77 16.17
N ARG A 370 -13.72 -1.56 14.86
CA ARG A 370 -13.66 -2.61 13.87
C ARG A 370 -12.49 -2.33 12.93
N ILE A 371 -11.70 -3.35 12.64
CA ILE A 371 -10.59 -3.31 11.71
C ILE A 371 -10.85 -4.41 10.70
N SER A 372 -11.09 -4.06 9.45
CA SER A 372 -11.39 -5.10 8.46
C SER A 372 -10.52 -4.99 7.22
N GLY A 373 -9.95 -3.81 6.94
CA GLY A 373 -9.41 -3.61 5.59
C GLY A 373 -10.51 -3.82 4.55
N THR A 374 -10.14 -3.99 3.33
CA THR A 374 -11.07 -4.31 2.23
C THR A 374 -10.77 -5.74 1.78
N HIS A 375 -11.74 -6.64 1.81
CA HIS A 375 -11.55 -8.04 1.42
C HIS A 375 -12.39 -8.46 0.22
N ASP A 376 -13.26 -7.55 -0.27
CA ASP A 376 -14.11 -7.73 -1.42
C ASP A 376 -13.76 -6.78 -2.56
N GLU A 377 -14.19 -7.09 -3.79
CA GLU A 377 -14.09 -6.19 -4.93
C GLU A 377 -14.76 -4.85 -4.64
N ILE A 378 -14.07 -3.74 -4.93
CA ILE A 378 -14.58 -2.39 -4.74
C ILE A 378 -15.28 -1.95 -6.02
N LEU A 379 -16.61 -1.86 -5.98
CA LEU A 379 -17.44 -1.52 -7.13
C LEU A 379 -17.61 -0.01 -7.32
N ASP A 380 -17.85 0.73 -6.24
CA ASP A 380 -17.92 2.20 -6.29
C ASP A 380 -17.46 2.84 -4.98
N LEU A 381 -17.00 4.08 -5.03
CA LEU A 381 -16.54 4.84 -3.87
C LEU A 381 -16.84 6.33 -4.03
N VAL A 382 -17.21 6.97 -2.93
CA VAL A 382 -17.51 8.41 -2.88
C VAL A 382 -17.05 9.02 -1.57
N TYR A 383 -16.54 10.26 -1.63
CA TYR A 383 -16.24 11.05 -0.43
C TYR A 383 -17.51 11.58 0.21
N LEU A 384 -17.53 11.59 1.53
CA LEU A 384 -18.62 12.09 2.36
C LEU A 384 -18.18 13.28 3.20
N LEU A 385 -19.17 14.03 3.71
CA LEU A 385 -19.01 15.19 4.57
C LEU A 385 -18.32 16.39 3.88
N PRO A 386 -18.53 17.60 4.37
CA PRO A 386 -17.93 18.81 3.81
C PRO A 386 -16.40 18.88 4.01
N ASP A 387 -15.89 18.24 5.09
CA ASP A 387 -14.47 18.10 5.40
C ASP A 387 -13.80 16.91 4.68
N GLN A 388 -14.64 16.00 4.11
CA GLN A 388 -14.20 14.82 3.37
C GLN A 388 -13.38 13.82 4.20
N SER A 389 -13.67 13.79 5.49
CA SER A 389 -13.03 12.89 6.45
C SER A 389 -13.53 11.45 6.38
N LEU A 390 -14.68 11.21 5.71
CA LEU A 390 -15.25 9.89 5.51
C LEU A 390 -15.37 9.54 4.03
N MET A 391 -15.34 8.25 3.74
CA MET A 391 -15.58 7.68 2.41
C MET A 391 -16.56 6.52 2.51
N ALA A 392 -17.55 6.49 1.62
CA ALA A 392 -18.42 5.34 1.44
C ALA A 392 -17.84 4.41 0.37
N LEU A 393 -17.77 3.13 0.70
CA LEU A 393 -17.33 2.05 -0.19
C LEU A 393 -18.49 1.10 -0.45
N ALA A 394 -18.81 0.88 -1.71
CA ALA A 394 -19.66 -0.22 -2.16
C ALA A 394 -18.74 -1.36 -2.60
N THR A 395 -18.91 -2.48 -1.92
CA THR A 395 -18.16 -3.69 -2.23
C THR A 395 -19.09 -4.77 -2.78
N ASN A 396 -18.55 -5.94 -3.08
CA ASN A 396 -19.35 -7.09 -3.54
C ASN A 396 -20.22 -7.70 -2.41
N SER A 397 -20.63 -6.87 -1.45
CA SER A 397 -21.51 -7.20 -0.32
C SER A 397 -22.80 -6.37 -0.35
N GLU A 398 -23.76 -6.73 0.47
CA GLU A 398 -25.04 -6.03 0.64
C GLU A 398 -24.91 -4.75 1.49
N ASP A 399 -23.82 -4.59 2.24
CA ASP A 399 -23.59 -3.48 3.15
C ASP A 399 -22.67 -2.42 2.53
N ILE A 400 -22.96 -1.14 2.77
CA ILE A 400 -22.09 -0.03 2.41
C ILE A 400 -21.21 0.29 3.61
N ARG A 401 -19.90 0.30 3.40
CA ARG A 401 -18.92 0.57 4.44
C ARG A 401 -18.57 2.06 4.48
N LEU A 402 -18.57 2.63 5.66
CA LEU A 402 -18.08 4.00 5.90
C LEU A 402 -16.70 3.95 6.54
N VAL A 403 -15.70 4.39 5.80
CA VAL A 403 -14.29 4.33 6.19
C VAL A 403 -13.76 5.73 6.46
N SER A 404 -12.99 5.89 7.53
CA SER A 404 -12.30 7.14 7.83
C SER A 404 -11.10 7.34 6.91
N VAL A 405 -11.00 8.52 6.31
CA VAL A 405 -9.87 8.97 5.49
C VAL A 405 -9.20 10.22 6.09
N ALA A 406 -9.51 10.53 7.36
CA ALA A 406 -8.90 11.64 8.08
C ALA A 406 -7.42 11.34 8.33
N ASP A 407 -6.56 12.30 8.02
CA ASP A 407 -5.10 12.20 8.19
C ASP A 407 -4.69 12.52 9.64
N LYS A 408 -5.40 11.94 10.61
CA LYS A 408 -5.03 12.04 12.02
C LYS A 408 -4.00 10.97 12.33
N GLN A 409 -2.75 11.40 12.49
CA GLN A 409 -1.72 10.54 13.05
C GLN A 409 -1.95 10.42 14.56
N PRO A 410 -1.99 9.19 15.12
CA PRO A 410 -2.09 9.02 16.57
C PRO A 410 -0.82 9.54 17.23
N GLN A 411 -0.97 10.46 18.18
CA GLN A 411 0.13 10.81 19.06
C GLN A 411 0.29 9.72 20.13
N LEU A 412 1.52 9.34 20.40
CA LEU A 412 1.85 8.31 21.38
C LEU A 412 1.31 8.75 22.75
N GLY A 413 0.19 8.16 23.20
CA GLY A 413 -0.43 8.47 24.48
C GLY A 413 -1.87 8.97 24.44
N ASP A 414 -2.39 9.36 23.27
CA ASP A 414 -3.78 9.75 23.14
C ASP A 414 -4.67 8.50 23.01
N GLU A 415 -5.13 8.00 24.15
CA GLU A 415 -6.25 7.06 24.21
C GLU A 415 -7.59 7.83 24.10
N GLU A 416 -7.73 8.70 23.10
CA GLU A 416 -9.02 9.33 22.84
C GLU A 416 -10.02 8.26 22.36
N GLU A 417 -11.00 8.01 23.19
CA GLU A 417 -12.13 7.16 22.85
C GLU A 417 -12.86 7.75 21.63
N GLY A 418 -12.83 7.02 20.51
CA GLY A 418 -13.55 7.39 19.30
C GLY A 418 -12.75 8.10 18.21
N ALA A 419 -11.43 8.26 18.32
CA ALA A 419 -10.62 8.76 17.23
C ALA A 419 -10.63 7.77 16.05
N ALA A 420 -11.21 8.18 14.93
CA ALA A 420 -11.21 7.41 13.69
C ALA A 420 -9.89 7.66 12.96
N TYR A 421 -9.00 6.66 12.95
CA TYR A 421 -7.76 6.70 12.19
C TYR A 421 -8.01 6.36 10.71
N PHE A 422 -7.07 6.72 9.86
CA PHE A 422 -7.12 6.41 8.44
C PHE A 422 -7.36 4.90 8.18
N GLY A 423 -8.32 4.57 7.32
CA GLY A 423 -8.66 3.19 6.94
C GLY A 423 -9.54 2.42 7.92
N HIS A 424 -9.99 3.03 9.03
CA HIS A 424 -10.88 2.38 9.97
C HIS A 424 -12.35 2.48 9.55
N ASP A 425 -13.11 1.40 9.76
CA ASP A 425 -14.55 1.39 9.58
C ASP A 425 -15.23 2.16 10.71
N VAL A 426 -15.95 3.20 10.31
CA VAL A 426 -16.76 4.01 11.24
C VAL A 426 -18.12 3.39 11.43
N ALA A 427 -18.78 3.00 10.35
CA ALA A 427 -20.12 2.41 10.38
C ALA A 427 -20.39 1.54 9.14
N LEU A 428 -21.43 0.71 9.23
CA LEU A 428 -22.01 -0.05 8.13
C LEU A 428 -23.44 0.42 7.88
N LEU A 429 -23.76 0.79 6.64
CA LEU A 429 -25.13 1.11 6.25
C LEU A 429 -25.81 -0.20 5.81
N LYS A 430 -26.56 -0.79 6.70
CA LYS A 430 -27.25 -2.06 6.51
C LYS A 430 -28.67 -1.86 5.98
N GLY A 431 -29.07 -2.69 5.01
CA GLY A 431 -30.45 -2.67 4.55
C GLY A 431 -30.68 -3.18 3.14
N HIS A 432 -29.73 -3.11 2.22
CA HIS A 432 -29.84 -3.80 0.92
C HIS A 432 -29.83 -5.33 1.13
N GLU A 433 -30.45 -6.05 0.21
CA GLU A 433 -30.55 -7.51 0.25
C GLU A 433 -29.62 -8.21 -0.77
N ASP A 434 -28.90 -7.42 -1.58
CA ASP A 434 -27.95 -7.90 -2.58
C ASP A 434 -26.91 -6.80 -2.85
N ILE A 435 -25.93 -7.10 -3.69
CA ILE A 435 -24.73 -6.30 -4.01
C ILE A 435 -25.08 -4.85 -4.37
N VAL A 436 -24.38 -3.90 -3.77
CA VAL A 436 -24.49 -2.47 -4.08
C VAL A 436 -23.62 -2.13 -5.27
N MET A 437 -24.22 -1.69 -6.38
CA MET A 437 -23.56 -1.45 -7.66
C MET A 437 -23.05 -0.02 -7.86
N SER A 438 -23.71 0.98 -7.29
CA SER A 438 -23.35 2.38 -7.50
C SER A 438 -23.68 3.25 -6.30
N LEU A 439 -22.85 4.27 -6.09
CA LEU A 439 -23.00 5.29 -5.08
C LEU A 439 -22.98 6.69 -5.72
N ASP A 440 -23.75 7.61 -5.20
CA ASP A 440 -23.60 9.04 -5.48
C ASP A 440 -23.92 9.87 -4.24
N VAL A 441 -23.38 11.07 -4.16
CA VAL A 441 -23.47 11.95 -3.01
C VAL A 441 -23.96 13.33 -3.43
N ASP A 442 -24.71 13.99 -2.56
CA ASP A 442 -25.18 15.34 -2.75
C ASP A 442 -24.06 16.39 -2.56
N TRP A 443 -24.39 17.67 -2.73
CA TRP A 443 -23.46 18.78 -2.56
C TRP A 443 -22.90 18.91 -1.14
N SER A 444 -23.67 18.49 -0.12
CA SER A 444 -23.31 18.62 1.30
C SER A 444 -22.44 17.47 1.81
N GLY A 445 -22.47 16.33 1.13
CA GLY A 445 -21.79 15.11 1.59
C GLY A 445 -22.51 14.35 2.73
N HIS A 446 -23.69 14.81 3.18
CA HIS A 446 -24.48 14.15 4.23
C HIS A 446 -25.53 13.17 3.69
N TRP A 447 -25.85 13.26 2.39
CA TRP A 447 -26.85 12.42 1.76
C TRP A 447 -26.20 11.55 0.69
N VAL A 448 -26.35 10.24 0.86
CA VAL A 448 -25.80 9.22 -0.04
C VAL A 448 -26.94 8.47 -0.71
N ALA A 449 -26.88 8.34 -2.02
CA ALA A 449 -27.75 7.45 -2.76
C ALA A 449 -26.99 6.17 -3.11
N SER A 450 -27.65 5.04 -3.01
CA SER A 450 -27.14 3.73 -3.42
C SER A 450 -28.10 3.05 -4.37
N GLY A 451 -27.57 2.35 -5.35
CA GLY A 451 -28.31 1.48 -6.25
C GLY A 451 -27.76 0.05 -6.14
N ALA A 452 -28.64 -0.93 -5.97
CA ALA A 452 -28.24 -2.29 -5.72
C ALA A 452 -28.89 -3.30 -6.68
N LYS A 453 -28.37 -4.50 -6.65
CA LYS A 453 -28.84 -5.64 -7.41
C LYS A 453 -30.17 -6.20 -6.89
N ASP A 454 -30.59 -5.83 -5.67
CA ASP A 454 -31.90 -6.08 -5.08
C ASP A 454 -33.05 -5.30 -5.76
N ASN A 455 -32.80 -4.65 -6.90
CA ASN A 455 -33.74 -3.84 -7.69
C ASN A 455 -34.22 -2.56 -6.98
N THR A 456 -33.57 -2.18 -5.87
CA THR A 456 -33.91 -0.97 -5.12
C THR A 456 -32.81 0.08 -5.20
N ALA A 457 -33.21 1.33 -5.11
CA ALA A 457 -32.32 2.43 -4.79
C ALA A 457 -32.68 2.95 -3.39
N ARG A 458 -31.68 3.37 -2.62
CA ARG A 458 -31.88 3.87 -1.25
C ARG A 458 -31.20 5.21 -1.08
N LEU A 459 -31.76 5.99 -0.16
CA LEU A 459 -31.18 7.26 0.29
C LEU A 459 -30.83 7.13 1.77
N TRP A 460 -29.60 7.47 2.09
CA TRP A 460 -29.03 7.38 3.44
C TRP A 460 -28.70 8.75 3.99
N ARG A 461 -28.99 8.96 5.26
CA ARG A 461 -28.59 10.12 6.03
C ARG A 461 -27.36 9.78 6.85
N VAL A 462 -26.28 10.55 6.69
CA VAL A 462 -25.00 10.36 7.37
C VAL A 462 -24.76 11.51 8.33
N ASP A 463 -24.85 11.23 9.63
CA ASP A 463 -24.63 12.17 10.73
C ASP A 463 -23.62 11.58 11.72
N PRO A 464 -22.33 11.81 11.52
CA PRO A 464 -21.28 11.27 12.38
C PRO A 464 -21.26 11.95 13.77
N ALA A 465 -21.75 13.20 13.90
CA ALA A 465 -21.76 13.91 15.17
C ALA A 465 -22.68 13.25 16.20
N ASN A 466 -23.82 12.70 15.73
CA ASN A 466 -24.78 11.98 16.56
C ASN A 466 -24.65 10.45 16.43
N ASN A 467 -23.64 9.97 15.72
CA ASN A 467 -23.43 8.54 15.37
C ASN A 467 -24.69 7.91 14.77
N SER A 468 -25.42 8.66 13.93
CA SER A 468 -26.67 8.26 13.30
C SER A 468 -26.44 8.02 11.80
N PHE A 469 -26.64 6.78 11.36
CA PHE A 469 -26.47 6.32 9.99
C PHE A 469 -27.75 5.58 9.59
N GLU A 470 -28.72 6.29 9.03
CA GLU A 470 -30.06 5.74 8.82
C GLU A 470 -30.46 5.71 7.35
N CYS A 471 -31.19 4.65 6.96
CA CYS A 471 -31.90 4.62 5.70
C CYS A 471 -33.10 5.57 5.77
N TYR A 472 -33.02 6.69 5.03
CA TYR A 472 -34.06 7.72 5.01
C TYR A 472 -35.25 7.32 4.13
N ALA A 473 -34.98 6.78 2.93
CA ALA A 473 -36.03 6.38 1.99
C ALA A 473 -35.58 5.18 1.13
N VAL A 474 -36.55 4.33 0.80
CA VAL A 474 -36.37 3.16 -0.10
C VAL A 474 -37.19 3.40 -1.37
N PHE A 475 -36.56 3.25 -2.52
CA PHE A 475 -37.16 3.43 -3.82
C PHE A 475 -37.28 2.09 -4.54
N THR A 476 -38.48 1.59 -4.70
CA THR A 476 -38.79 0.33 -5.39
C THR A 476 -39.44 0.60 -6.74
N GLY A 477 -39.54 -0.39 -7.61
CA GLY A 477 -40.24 -0.29 -8.89
C GLY A 477 -39.40 -0.51 -10.14
N HIS A 478 -38.12 -0.75 -10.01
CA HIS A 478 -37.32 -1.43 -11.03
C HIS A 478 -37.57 -2.95 -10.95
N ILE A 479 -37.46 -3.61 -12.10
CA ILE A 479 -37.68 -5.07 -12.22
C ILE A 479 -36.32 -5.81 -12.19
N GLU A 480 -35.27 -5.14 -12.59
CA GLU A 480 -33.90 -5.64 -12.60
C GLU A 480 -32.94 -4.68 -11.86
N SER A 481 -31.71 -5.12 -11.66
CA SER A 481 -30.66 -4.42 -10.89
C SER A 481 -30.56 -2.94 -11.21
N VAL A 482 -30.43 -2.10 -10.19
CA VAL A 482 -30.17 -0.66 -10.32
C VAL A 482 -28.66 -0.45 -10.47
N GLY A 483 -28.20 -0.30 -11.71
CA GLY A 483 -26.77 -0.16 -12.04
C GLY A 483 -26.23 1.26 -11.85
N ALA A 484 -27.09 2.27 -11.79
CA ALA A 484 -26.65 3.66 -11.67
C ALA A 484 -27.65 4.52 -10.91
N VAL A 485 -27.13 5.39 -10.04
CA VAL A 485 -27.89 6.41 -9.32
C VAL A 485 -27.22 7.77 -9.46
N ALA A 486 -28.01 8.85 -9.41
CA ALA A 486 -27.48 10.21 -9.45
C ALA A 486 -28.32 11.16 -8.59
N LEU A 487 -27.62 12.01 -7.83
CA LEU A 487 -28.20 13.09 -7.02
C LEU A 487 -27.85 14.47 -7.58
N PRO A 488 -28.72 15.48 -7.43
CA PRO A 488 -28.41 16.85 -7.83
C PRO A 488 -27.34 17.44 -6.89
N LYS A 489 -26.28 18.00 -7.49
CA LYS A 489 -25.14 18.62 -6.78
C LYS A 489 -25.23 20.15 -6.76
N ILE A 490 -26.45 20.69 -6.76
CA ILE A 490 -26.69 22.14 -6.76
C ILE A 490 -26.47 22.66 -5.34
N VAL A 491 -25.49 23.56 -5.20
CA VAL A 491 -25.23 24.23 -3.91
C VAL A 491 -26.33 25.28 -3.68
N PRO A 492 -27.10 25.20 -2.58
CA PRO A 492 -28.09 26.23 -2.26
C PRO A 492 -27.40 27.55 -1.88
N PRO A 493 -28.11 28.67 -1.91
CA PRO A 493 -27.56 29.96 -1.48
C PRO A 493 -27.11 29.93 -0.03
N GLU A 494 -25.99 30.58 0.30
CA GLU A 494 -25.39 30.59 1.63
C GLU A 494 -26.34 31.06 2.77
N ASN A 495 -27.28 31.94 2.43
CA ASN A 495 -28.27 32.45 3.39
C ASN A 495 -29.49 31.53 3.59
N SER A 496 -29.61 30.44 2.85
CA SER A 496 -30.74 29.50 2.96
C SER A 496 -30.61 28.58 4.18
N GLU A 497 -31.75 28.13 4.72
CA GLU A 497 -31.80 27.13 5.78
C GLU A 497 -31.18 25.80 5.33
N ALA A 498 -31.33 25.45 4.05
CA ALA A 498 -30.76 24.25 3.47
C ALA A 498 -29.21 24.25 3.47
N PHE A 499 -28.57 25.41 3.35
CA PHE A 499 -27.13 25.54 3.47
C PHE A 499 -26.64 25.44 4.93
N LYS A 500 -27.41 26.04 5.86
CA LYS A 500 -27.06 26.04 7.30
C LYS A 500 -27.26 24.67 7.97
N ASN A 501 -28.35 23.97 7.59
CA ASN A 501 -28.73 22.69 8.17
C ASN A 501 -28.94 21.64 7.07
N PRO A 502 -27.89 21.14 6.41
CA PRO A 502 -28.02 20.20 5.30
C PRO A 502 -28.62 18.85 5.71
N LEU A 503 -28.45 18.43 6.97
CA LEU A 503 -28.98 17.18 7.51
C LEU A 503 -30.52 17.11 7.54
N ASP A 504 -31.20 18.28 7.63
CA ASP A 504 -32.66 18.37 7.67
C ASP A 504 -33.29 18.64 6.29
N HIS A 505 -32.44 18.85 5.27
CA HIS A 505 -32.87 19.19 3.93
C HIS A 505 -32.37 18.18 2.91
N PRO A 506 -33.10 17.07 2.68
CA PRO A 506 -32.71 16.08 1.68
C PRO A 506 -32.69 16.67 0.26
N PRO A 507 -31.94 16.06 -0.68
CA PRO A 507 -31.94 16.41 -2.07
C PRO A 507 -33.36 16.43 -2.66
N ALA A 508 -33.63 17.28 -3.66
CA ALA A 508 -34.98 17.45 -4.20
C ALA A 508 -35.50 16.19 -4.90
N PHE A 509 -34.62 15.45 -5.60
CA PHE A 509 -34.96 14.25 -6.33
C PHE A 509 -33.77 13.32 -6.47
N LEU A 510 -34.05 12.08 -6.81
CA LEU A 510 -33.09 11.05 -7.19
C LEU A 510 -33.44 10.52 -8.57
N ILE A 511 -32.42 10.28 -9.40
CA ILE A 511 -32.54 9.59 -10.69
C ILE A 511 -31.86 8.23 -10.57
N SER A 512 -32.59 7.16 -10.96
CA SER A 512 -32.09 5.79 -11.00
C SER A 512 -32.19 5.22 -12.42
N GLY A 513 -31.19 4.46 -12.81
CA GLY A 513 -31.13 3.71 -14.07
C GLY A 513 -30.84 2.23 -13.79
N SER A 514 -31.55 1.36 -14.47
CA SER A 514 -31.53 -0.07 -14.23
C SER A 514 -31.23 -0.87 -15.51
N GLN A 515 -30.89 -2.14 -15.32
CA GLN A 515 -30.77 -3.13 -16.38
C GLN A 515 -32.12 -3.39 -17.06
N ASP A 516 -33.24 -3.04 -16.39
CA ASP A 516 -34.59 -3.06 -17.01
C ASP A 516 -34.78 -2.02 -18.13
N ARG A 517 -33.70 -1.23 -18.45
CA ARG A 517 -33.63 -0.22 -19.53
C ARG A 517 -34.41 1.06 -19.24
N PHE A 518 -35.04 1.17 -18.07
CA PHE A 518 -35.80 2.33 -17.67
C PHE A 518 -34.94 3.28 -16.82
N VAL A 519 -35.19 4.60 -17.02
CA VAL A 519 -34.80 5.64 -16.10
C VAL A 519 -36.03 6.04 -15.29
N GLN A 520 -35.86 6.20 -14.00
CA GLN A 520 -36.88 6.66 -13.08
C GLN A 520 -36.40 7.91 -12.33
N LYS A 521 -37.25 8.90 -12.24
CA LYS A 521 -37.06 10.06 -11.37
C LYS A 521 -38.01 9.98 -10.20
N ARG A 522 -37.52 10.27 -9.02
CA ARG A 522 -38.26 10.23 -7.78
C ARG A 522 -38.03 11.48 -6.97
N ASP A 523 -39.12 12.16 -6.61
CA ASP A 523 -39.05 13.29 -5.71
C ASP A 523 -38.91 12.79 -4.26
N ILE A 524 -37.96 13.36 -3.53
CA ILE A 524 -37.62 12.90 -2.17
C ILE A 524 -38.52 13.65 -1.17
N PRO A 525 -39.29 12.92 -0.32
CA PRO A 525 -40.13 13.55 0.70
C PRO A 525 -39.30 14.24 1.77
N ARG A 526 -39.75 15.36 2.29
CA ARG A 526 -39.07 16.10 3.36
C ARG A 526 -39.19 15.43 4.73
N THR A 527 -40.11 14.52 4.90
CA THR A 527 -40.28 13.71 6.14
C THR A 527 -39.85 12.28 5.88
N SER A 528 -39.07 11.72 6.78
CA SER A 528 -38.62 10.32 6.69
C SER A 528 -39.81 9.37 6.52
N GLN A 529 -39.84 8.66 5.43
CA GLN A 529 -40.81 7.61 5.16
C GLN A 529 -40.10 6.25 5.16
N LYS A 530 -40.38 5.41 6.18
CA LYS A 530 -39.89 4.02 6.24
C LYS A 530 -40.57 3.09 5.20
N GLY A 531 -41.40 3.65 4.32
CA GLY A 531 -42.11 2.89 3.26
C GLY A 531 -41.60 3.22 1.87
N ALA A 532 -41.99 2.40 0.89
CA ALA A 532 -41.61 2.61 -0.51
C ALA A 532 -42.21 3.92 -1.07
N VAL A 533 -41.34 4.76 -1.61
CA VAL A 533 -41.74 6.01 -2.26
C VAL A 533 -42.18 5.74 -3.69
N SER A 534 -43.38 6.24 -4.10
CA SER A 534 -43.89 6.06 -5.45
C SER A 534 -43.03 6.80 -6.49
N THR A 535 -42.95 6.24 -7.71
CA THR A 535 -42.23 6.82 -8.84
C THR A 535 -42.95 8.08 -9.32
N SER A 536 -42.25 9.24 -9.42
CA SER A 536 -42.79 10.46 -10.01
C SER A 536 -42.89 10.35 -11.53
N LEU A 537 -41.81 9.94 -12.19
CA LEU A 537 -41.71 9.77 -13.63
C LEU A 537 -40.89 8.55 -13.99
N ARG A 538 -41.34 7.79 -15.03
CA ARG A 538 -40.63 6.62 -15.56
C ARG A 538 -40.62 6.66 -17.08
N ARG A 539 -39.46 6.38 -17.69
CA ARG A 539 -39.29 6.36 -19.17
C ARG A 539 -38.40 5.19 -19.59
N LEU A 540 -38.79 4.53 -20.69
CA LEU A 540 -37.90 3.59 -21.37
C LEU A 540 -36.75 4.39 -22.01
N ALA A 541 -35.56 4.23 -21.52
CA ALA A 541 -34.43 5.05 -21.91
C ALA A 541 -33.59 4.42 -23.02
N HIS A 542 -33.25 3.16 -22.91
CA HIS A 542 -32.30 2.49 -23.78
C HIS A 542 -32.80 1.11 -24.26
N GLU A 543 -32.08 0.54 -25.24
CA GLU A 543 -32.36 -0.83 -25.73
C GLU A 543 -31.67 -1.90 -24.90
N LYS A 544 -30.65 -1.50 -24.09
CA LYS A 544 -29.87 -2.36 -23.19
C LYS A 544 -29.64 -1.67 -21.85
N ASP A 545 -28.95 -2.35 -20.97
CA ASP A 545 -28.62 -1.97 -19.59
C ASP A 545 -28.07 -0.54 -19.50
N ILE A 546 -28.45 0.15 -18.45
CA ILE A 546 -27.94 1.49 -18.11
C ILE A 546 -26.80 1.31 -17.09
N ASN A 547 -25.57 1.68 -17.49
CA ASN A 547 -24.37 1.49 -16.69
C ASN A 547 -24.01 2.72 -15.85
N ALA A 548 -24.32 3.94 -16.31
CA ALA A 548 -23.96 5.15 -15.59
C ALA A 548 -24.97 6.28 -15.83
N LEU A 549 -25.13 7.08 -14.79
CA LEU A 549 -25.89 8.33 -14.79
C LEU A 549 -25.03 9.45 -14.25
N ASP A 550 -25.22 10.67 -14.76
CA ASP A 550 -24.67 11.88 -14.19
C ASP A 550 -25.62 13.04 -14.39
N ILE A 551 -25.70 13.96 -13.43
CA ILE A 551 -26.55 15.15 -13.50
C ILE A 551 -25.65 16.35 -13.74
N SER A 552 -26.05 17.22 -14.66
CA SER A 552 -25.32 18.45 -14.95
C SER A 552 -25.22 19.35 -13.70
N PRO A 553 -24.13 20.12 -13.55
CA PRO A 553 -23.94 20.96 -12.37
C PRO A 553 -25.07 21.98 -12.11
N ASN A 554 -25.83 22.35 -13.14
CA ASN A 554 -27.01 23.24 -13.02
C ASN A 554 -28.32 22.48 -12.71
N GLY A 555 -28.29 21.14 -12.63
CA GLY A 555 -29.41 20.28 -12.32
C GLY A 555 -30.50 20.20 -13.40
N LYS A 556 -30.35 20.88 -14.54
CA LYS A 556 -31.37 20.91 -15.60
C LYS A 556 -31.32 19.71 -16.53
N LEU A 557 -30.15 19.20 -16.78
CA LEU A 557 -29.92 18.05 -17.67
C LEU A 557 -29.31 16.88 -16.89
N PHE A 558 -29.54 15.69 -17.39
CA PHE A 558 -28.80 14.50 -16.96
C PHE A 558 -28.44 13.64 -18.17
N ALA A 559 -27.42 12.87 -18.04
CA ALA A 559 -26.94 11.93 -19.06
C ALA A 559 -27.10 10.49 -18.60
N SER A 560 -27.51 9.59 -19.50
CA SER A 560 -27.55 8.15 -19.28
C SER A 560 -26.66 7.43 -20.30
N ALA A 561 -25.73 6.62 -19.79
CA ALA A 561 -24.84 5.79 -20.60
C ALA A 561 -25.29 4.33 -20.58
N SER A 562 -25.31 3.68 -21.74
CA SER A 562 -25.83 2.33 -21.87
C SER A 562 -24.91 1.39 -22.63
N GLN A 563 -25.13 0.12 -22.40
CA GLN A 563 -24.53 -1.00 -23.13
C GLN A 563 -24.97 -1.03 -24.61
N ASP A 564 -26.01 -0.27 -25.00
CA ASP A 564 -26.44 -0.08 -26.39
C ASP A 564 -25.56 0.83 -27.24
N LYS A 565 -24.38 1.24 -26.71
CA LYS A 565 -23.32 2.08 -27.33
C LYS A 565 -23.70 3.56 -27.47
N THR A 566 -24.80 3.98 -26.86
CA THR A 566 -25.30 5.37 -26.92
C THR A 566 -25.29 6.01 -25.56
N VAL A 567 -25.16 7.35 -25.56
CA VAL A 567 -25.44 8.17 -24.38
C VAL A 567 -26.58 9.09 -24.74
N LYS A 568 -27.59 9.18 -23.92
CA LYS A 568 -28.73 10.07 -24.08
C LYS A 568 -28.70 11.20 -23.08
N ILE A 569 -28.99 12.40 -23.55
CA ILE A 569 -29.11 13.60 -22.73
C ILE A 569 -30.58 13.90 -22.54
N TRP A 570 -30.98 14.16 -21.31
CA TRP A 570 -32.37 14.32 -20.91
C TRP A 570 -32.60 15.62 -20.18
N ASP A 571 -33.78 16.17 -20.30
CA ASP A 571 -34.26 17.20 -19.40
C ASP A 571 -34.68 16.57 -18.07
N SER A 572 -34.14 17.09 -16.94
CA SER A 572 -34.41 16.53 -15.60
C SER A 572 -35.84 16.76 -15.12
N ALA A 573 -36.57 17.77 -15.68
CA ALA A 573 -37.93 18.07 -15.29
C ALA A 573 -38.96 17.19 -16.01
N THR A 574 -38.79 16.97 -17.32
CA THR A 574 -39.79 16.30 -18.18
C THR A 574 -39.43 14.83 -18.50
N LEU A 575 -38.18 14.42 -18.28
CA LEU A 575 -37.62 13.17 -18.79
C LEU A 575 -37.76 13.03 -20.32
N GLU A 576 -37.64 14.10 -21.06
CA GLU A 576 -37.58 14.09 -22.52
C GLU A 576 -36.14 14.06 -23.01
N VAL A 577 -35.91 13.36 -24.13
CA VAL A 577 -34.57 13.25 -24.72
C VAL A 577 -34.28 14.56 -25.47
N VAL A 578 -33.24 15.27 -25.02
CA VAL A 578 -32.77 16.50 -25.66
C VAL A 578 -31.75 16.21 -26.76
N GLY A 579 -30.92 15.16 -26.57
CA GLY A 579 -29.90 14.80 -27.52
C GLY A 579 -29.39 13.36 -27.35
N ILE A 580 -28.69 12.86 -28.37
CA ILE A 580 -28.14 11.50 -28.39
C ILE A 580 -26.69 11.55 -28.90
N LEU A 581 -25.75 11.05 -28.12
CA LEU A 581 -24.35 10.90 -28.50
C LEU A 581 -24.14 9.52 -29.10
N LYS A 582 -23.75 9.45 -30.37
CA LYS A 582 -23.48 8.22 -31.11
C LYS A 582 -22.05 8.23 -31.66
N GLY A 583 -21.31 7.12 -31.51
CA GLY A 583 -19.95 7.01 -32.06
C GLY A 583 -19.05 6.04 -31.33
N HIS A 584 -19.46 5.52 -30.17
CA HIS A 584 -18.79 4.42 -29.54
C HIS A 584 -19.09 3.10 -30.24
N ARG A 585 -18.08 2.21 -30.33
CA ARG A 585 -18.18 0.89 -30.99
C ARG A 585 -18.70 -0.21 -30.07
N ARG A 586 -18.56 -0.04 -28.74
CA ARG A 586 -19.03 -0.94 -27.70
C ARG A 586 -19.83 -0.19 -26.65
N GLY A 587 -20.38 -0.89 -25.66
CA GLY A 587 -21.12 -0.32 -24.56
C GLY A 587 -20.37 0.78 -23.82
N VAL A 588 -21.09 1.81 -23.42
CA VAL A 588 -20.54 2.94 -22.63
C VAL A 588 -20.69 2.59 -21.15
N TRP A 589 -19.60 2.70 -20.42
CA TRP A 589 -19.55 2.34 -18.99
C TRP A 589 -19.67 3.55 -18.07
N THR A 590 -19.25 4.72 -18.52
CA THR A 590 -19.19 5.92 -17.67
C THR A 590 -19.48 7.17 -18.46
N VAL A 591 -20.12 8.14 -17.81
CA VAL A 591 -20.42 9.46 -18.32
C VAL A 591 -20.20 10.50 -17.22
N ARG A 592 -19.59 11.65 -17.55
CA ARG A 592 -19.39 12.76 -16.61
C ARG A 592 -19.51 14.09 -17.30
N PHE A 593 -20.37 14.98 -16.76
CA PHE A 593 -20.41 16.38 -17.15
C PHE A 593 -19.16 17.14 -16.69
N ALA A 594 -18.76 18.14 -17.47
CA ALA A 594 -17.73 19.06 -17.04
C ALA A 594 -18.19 19.86 -15.81
N PRO A 595 -17.31 20.07 -14.81
CA PRO A 595 -17.62 20.85 -13.62
C PRO A 595 -17.86 22.33 -13.94
N GLN A 596 -18.48 23.06 -13.02
CA GLN A 596 -18.67 24.51 -13.16
C GLN A 596 -17.31 25.22 -13.20
N GLY A 597 -17.24 26.27 -14.06
CA GLY A 597 -16.00 27.07 -14.15
C GLY A 597 -14.94 26.52 -15.09
N MET A 598 -15.21 25.41 -15.78
CA MET A 598 -14.28 24.85 -16.77
C MET A 598 -14.03 25.88 -17.90
N PRO A 599 -12.74 26.14 -18.26
CA PRO A 599 -12.39 26.98 -19.39
C PRO A 599 -12.78 26.34 -20.72
N ALA A 600 -12.69 27.11 -21.81
CA ALA A 600 -12.95 26.58 -23.14
C ALA A 600 -11.93 25.50 -23.54
N ILE A 601 -12.42 24.42 -24.14
CA ILE A 601 -11.62 23.28 -24.59
C ILE A 601 -11.46 23.36 -26.12
N GLN A 602 -10.28 23.10 -26.62
CA GLN A 602 -10.00 23.05 -28.05
C GLN A 602 -10.27 21.63 -28.61
N GLY A 603 -11.15 21.54 -29.60
CA GLY A 603 -11.37 20.32 -30.37
C GLY A 603 -10.23 20.04 -31.35
N GLU A 604 -10.21 18.84 -31.95
CA GLU A 604 -9.23 18.46 -33.00
C GLU A 604 -9.27 19.41 -34.21
N THR A 605 -10.41 19.97 -34.51
CA THR A 605 -10.64 20.93 -35.60
C THR A 605 -10.21 22.38 -35.27
N GLY A 606 -9.64 22.60 -34.06
CA GLY A 606 -9.20 23.93 -33.62
C GLY A 606 -10.35 24.84 -33.13
N THR A 607 -11.59 24.38 -33.14
CA THR A 607 -12.74 25.11 -32.62
C THR A 607 -12.74 25.08 -31.09
N ALA A 608 -12.74 26.25 -30.45
CA ALA A 608 -12.88 26.37 -29.01
C ALA A 608 -14.34 26.24 -28.58
N VAL A 609 -14.66 25.29 -27.72
CA VAL A 609 -16.00 25.06 -27.17
C VAL A 609 -16.01 25.46 -25.70
N SER A 610 -17.07 26.15 -25.27
CA SER A 610 -17.24 26.51 -23.86
C SER A 610 -17.24 25.24 -22.97
N GLY A 611 -16.42 25.22 -21.92
CA GLY A 611 -16.35 24.08 -20.99
C GLY A 611 -17.68 23.74 -20.30
N LYS A 612 -18.65 24.67 -20.27
CA LYS A 612 -19.99 24.43 -19.69
C LYS A 612 -20.87 23.47 -20.51
N GLY A 613 -20.50 23.18 -21.74
CA GLY A 613 -21.26 22.32 -22.65
C GLY A 613 -20.50 21.07 -23.06
N VAL A 614 -19.71 20.46 -22.19
CA VAL A 614 -18.86 19.33 -22.52
C VAL A 614 -19.17 18.12 -21.63
N ILE A 615 -19.11 16.94 -22.24
CA ILE A 615 -19.27 15.64 -21.56
C ILE A 615 -18.11 14.71 -21.91
N LEU A 616 -17.62 13.97 -20.92
CA LEU A 616 -16.71 12.83 -21.08
C LEU A 616 -17.46 11.52 -21.04
N THR A 617 -17.06 10.58 -21.88
CA THR A 617 -17.58 9.20 -21.88
C THR A 617 -16.45 8.20 -22.00
N GLY A 618 -16.50 7.11 -21.23
CA GLY A 618 -15.59 5.97 -21.32
C GLY A 618 -16.33 4.72 -21.75
N SER A 619 -15.74 3.94 -22.63
CA SER A 619 -16.39 2.80 -23.27
C SER A 619 -15.56 1.50 -23.24
N GLY A 620 -16.26 0.39 -23.42
CA GLY A 620 -15.67 -0.93 -23.67
C GLY A 620 -14.90 -1.04 -24.98
N ASP A 621 -14.92 -0.01 -25.84
CA ASP A 621 -14.11 0.07 -27.04
C ASP A 621 -12.68 0.56 -26.80
N LYS A 622 -12.28 0.71 -25.51
CA LYS A 622 -10.96 1.14 -25.04
C LYS A 622 -10.68 2.62 -25.27
N THR A 623 -11.69 3.39 -25.67
CA THR A 623 -11.56 4.81 -25.96
C THR A 623 -12.34 5.67 -24.98
N ILE A 624 -11.87 6.88 -24.78
CA ILE A 624 -12.58 7.96 -24.09
C ILE A 624 -12.92 9.00 -25.15
N LYS A 625 -14.13 9.52 -25.10
CA LYS A 625 -14.57 10.55 -26.03
C LYS A 625 -15.07 11.78 -25.29
N LEU A 626 -14.69 12.93 -25.84
CA LEU A 626 -15.13 14.25 -25.41
C LEU A 626 -16.18 14.75 -26.39
N TRP A 627 -17.33 15.19 -25.87
CA TRP A 627 -18.49 15.58 -26.67
C TRP A 627 -18.91 17.02 -26.37
N ASN A 628 -19.37 17.72 -27.43
CA ASN A 628 -20.01 19.01 -27.31
C ASN A 628 -21.53 18.82 -27.15
N LEU A 629 -22.13 19.52 -26.18
CA LEU A 629 -23.58 19.48 -25.96
C LEU A 629 -24.38 20.39 -26.86
N SER A 630 -23.76 21.32 -27.60
CA SER A 630 -24.50 22.24 -28.51
C SER A 630 -24.92 21.55 -29.79
N ASP A 631 -24.12 20.64 -30.28
CA ASP A 631 -24.30 19.97 -31.57
C ASP A 631 -24.20 18.41 -31.47
N TYR A 632 -23.95 17.88 -30.26
CA TYR A 632 -23.81 16.46 -29.97
C TYR A 632 -22.68 15.78 -30.76
N THR A 633 -21.68 16.55 -31.22
CA THR A 633 -20.51 16.04 -31.95
C THR A 633 -19.37 15.63 -31.04
N CYS A 634 -18.57 14.67 -31.50
CA CYS A 634 -17.34 14.27 -30.81
C CYS A 634 -16.24 15.30 -31.08
N LEU A 635 -15.76 15.95 -30.03
CA LEU A 635 -14.68 16.92 -30.10
C LEU A 635 -13.32 16.26 -30.23
N ARG A 636 -13.12 15.17 -29.46
CA ARG A 636 -11.86 14.45 -29.41
C ARG A 636 -12.04 13.01 -28.94
N THR A 637 -11.17 12.13 -29.45
CA THR A 637 -11.06 10.73 -29.02
C THR A 637 -9.68 10.50 -28.40
N PHE A 638 -9.65 9.84 -27.23
CA PHE A 638 -8.43 9.50 -26.51
C PHE A 638 -8.24 7.99 -26.58
N GLU A 639 -7.08 7.56 -27.06
CA GLU A 639 -6.70 6.17 -27.21
C GLU A 639 -5.44 5.86 -26.39
N GLY A 640 -5.39 4.72 -25.70
CA GLY A 640 -4.22 4.33 -24.89
C GLY A 640 -4.49 3.29 -23.83
N HIS A 641 -5.76 3.02 -23.45
CA HIS A 641 -6.09 1.87 -22.64
C HIS A 641 -6.07 0.58 -23.48
N SER A 642 -5.57 -0.51 -22.86
CA SER A 642 -5.52 -1.83 -23.50
C SER A 642 -6.83 -2.62 -23.33
N HIS A 643 -7.66 -2.26 -22.34
CA HIS A 643 -8.95 -2.84 -22.02
C HIS A 643 -10.07 -1.78 -21.87
N ASN A 644 -11.26 -2.22 -21.43
CA ASN A 644 -12.42 -1.37 -21.24
C ASN A 644 -12.10 -0.21 -20.30
N VAL A 645 -12.58 0.99 -20.62
CA VAL A 645 -12.57 2.14 -19.70
C VAL A 645 -13.84 2.09 -18.86
N LEU A 646 -13.70 1.91 -17.55
CA LEU A 646 -14.81 1.68 -16.64
C LEU A 646 -15.26 2.94 -15.91
N LYS A 647 -14.33 3.84 -15.53
CA LYS A 647 -14.68 5.12 -14.89
C LYS A 647 -13.83 6.25 -15.45
N VAL A 648 -14.42 7.46 -15.53
CA VAL A 648 -13.71 8.70 -15.86
C VAL A 648 -14.12 9.80 -14.87
N VAL A 649 -13.18 10.66 -14.52
CA VAL A 649 -13.38 11.78 -13.61
C VAL A 649 -12.60 13.00 -14.08
N TRP A 650 -13.17 14.20 -13.91
CA TRP A 650 -12.46 15.45 -14.14
C TRP A 650 -11.55 15.78 -12.96
N LEU A 651 -10.33 16.17 -13.23
CA LEU A 651 -9.45 16.77 -12.23
C LEU A 651 -9.84 18.23 -12.00
N ARG A 652 -9.64 18.71 -10.79
CA ARG A 652 -9.94 20.09 -10.45
C ARG A 652 -8.91 21.01 -11.08
N LEU A 653 -9.39 22.11 -11.63
CA LEU A 653 -8.50 23.17 -12.09
C LEU A 653 -7.79 23.79 -10.87
N PRO A 654 -6.47 23.98 -10.91
CA PRO A 654 -5.77 24.71 -9.87
C PRO A 654 -6.38 26.12 -9.78
N LYS A 655 -6.75 26.58 -8.58
CA LYS A 655 -7.18 27.96 -8.35
C LYS A 655 -6.02 28.86 -8.77
N ALA A 656 -6.28 29.86 -9.61
CA ALA A 656 -5.33 30.93 -9.81
C ALA A 656 -5.03 31.53 -8.42
N ALA A 657 -3.76 31.70 -8.08
CA ALA A 657 -3.40 32.39 -6.86
C ALA A 657 -4.07 33.77 -6.87
N ASP A 658 -4.89 34.03 -5.86
CA ASP A 658 -5.64 35.30 -5.74
C ASP A 658 -4.70 36.51 -5.49
N ASP A 659 -3.38 36.29 -5.45
CA ASP A 659 -2.34 37.26 -5.13
C ASP A 659 -1.66 37.90 -6.36
N ALA A 660 -2.15 37.66 -7.57
CA ALA A 660 -1.58 38.32 -8.75
C ALA A 660 -2.20 39.74 -8.90
N GLU A 661 -1.46 40.76 -8.47
CA GLU A 661 -1.83 42.17 -8.60
C GLU A 661 -1.98 42.66 -10.05
N ASP A 662 -1.57 41.86 -11.07
CA ASP A 662 -1.68 42.16 -12.49
C ASP A 662 -2.76 41.31 -13.17
N GLU A 663 -3.87 41.93 -13.59
CA GLU A 663 -4.95 41.27 -14.35
C GLU A 663 -4.46 40.64 -15.67
N ALA A 664 -3.44 41.17 -16.29
CA ALA A 664 -2.84 40.64 -17.52
C ALA A 664 -2.05 39.34 -17.25
N ALA A 665 -1.36 39.26 -16.14
CA ALA A 665 -0.63 38.04 -15.68
C ALA A 665 -1.63 36.96 -15.27
N ALA A 666 -2.74 37.32 -14.61
CA ALA A 666 -3.82 36.41 -14.25
C ALA A 666 -4.56 35.87 -15.49
N ALA A 667 -4.76 36.67 -16.51
CA ALA A 667 -5.37 36.26 -17.79
C ALA A 667 -4.43 35.34 -18.58
N ALA A 668 -3.13 35.63 -18.61
CA ALA A 668 -2.12 34.76 -19.22
C ALA A 668 -1.94 33.44 -18.49
N SER A 669 -2.06 33.40 -17.14
CA SER A 669 -2.04 32.17 -16.35
C SER A 669 -3.31 31.34 -16.57
N LYS A 670 -4.48 31.96 -16.69
CA LYS A 670 -5.74 31.28 -17.05
C LYS A 670 -5.68 30.62 -18.44
N ALA A 671 -5.02 31.27 -19.42
CA ALA A 671 -4.85 30.73 -20.76
C ALA A 671 -3.89 29.53 -20.82
N LYS A 672 -3.01 29.37 -19.81
CA LYS A 672 -2.07 28.25 -19.65
C LYS A 672 -2.60 27.14 -18.71
N GLN A 673 -3.77 27.29 -18.13
CA GLN A 673 -4.34 26.28 -17.23
C GLN A 673 -4.64 24.99 -18.02
N ARG A 674 -3.91 23.92 -17.69
CA ARG A 674 -4.14 22.60 -18.27
C ARG A 674 -5.46 22.03 -17.77
N ILE A 675 -6.27 21.54 -18.67
CA ILE A 675 -7.54 20.86 -18.38
C ILE A 675 -7.23 19.37 -18.38
N GLN A 676 -7.32 18.75 -17.23
CA GLN A 676 -6.97 17.35 -17.03
C GLN A 676 -8.16 16.53 -16.57
N PHE A 677 -8.15 15.27 -16.95
CA PHE A 677 -9.06 14.26 -16.44
C PHE A 677 -8.34 12.94 -16.24
N ALA A 678 -8.87 12.09 -15.37
CA ALA A 678 -8.34 10.77 -15.11
C ALA A 678 -9.32 9.68 -15.54
N SER A 679 -8.80 8.53 -15.91
CA SER A 679 -9.59 7.36 -16.30
C SER A 679 -9.06 6.10 -15.64
N ALA A 680 -9.96 5.22 -15.24
CA ALA A 680 -9.66 3.89 -14.72
C ALA A 680 -10.11 2.83 -15.73
N GLY A 681 -9.25 1.86 -15.98
CA GLY A 681 -9.47 0.81 -16.96
C GLY A 681 -9.47 -0.60 -16.37
N ALA A 682 -10.04 -1.53 -17.13
CA ALA A 682 -9.94 -2.96 -16.84
C ALA A 682 -8.54 -3.54 -17.15
N ASP A 683 -7.57 -2.69 -17.46
CA ASP A 683 -6.14 -3.00 -17.64
C ASP A 683 -5.31 -2.69 -16.37
N SER A 684 -5.97 -2.58 -15.21
CA SER A 684 -5.39 -2.26 -13.90
C SER A 684 -4.71 -0.88 -13.81
N LEU A 685 -4.82 -0.04 -14.83
CA LEU A 685 -4.12 1.25 -14.91
C LEU A 685 -5.07 2.42 -14.70
N VAL A 686 -4.60 3.42 -13.97
CA VAL A 686 -5.16 4.76 -13.97
C VAL A 686 -4.32 5.64 -14.89
N LYS A 687 -4.96 6.36 -15.82
CA LYS A 687 -4.29 7.28 -16.73
C LYS A 687 -4.83 8.70 -16.57
N VAL A 688 -3.89 9.65 -16.54
CA VAL A 688 -4.20 11.08 -16.52
C VAL A 688 -3.93 11.66 -17.91
N TRP A 689 -4.88 12.45 -18.40
CA TRP A 689 -4.91 12.96 -19.77
C TRP A 689 -5.01 14.48 -19.77
N ASP A 690 -4.38 15.10 -20.74
CA ASP A 690 -4.64 16.50 -21.11
C ASP A 690 -5.78 16.56 -22.14
N ALA A 691 -6.87 17.24 -21.76
CA ALA A 691 -8.06 17.35 -22.62
C ALA A 691 -7.82 18.18 -23.90
N ASN A 692 -6.88 19.13 -23.86
CA ASN A 692 -6.55 19.98 -25.00
C ASN A 692 -5.53 19.34 -25.95
N LEU A 693 -4.52 18.68 -25.41
CA LEU A 693 -3.46 18.04 -26.23
C LEU A 693 -3.92 16.68 -26.75
N GLY A 694 -4.72 15.94 -25.97
CA GLY A 694 -5.14 14.59 -26.33
C GLY A 694 -4.12 13.50 -25.97
N GLU A 695 -3.07 13.86 -25.23
CA GLU A 695 -1.99 12.96 -24.85
C GLU A 695 -2.15 12.46 -23.41
N THR A 696 -1.59 11.27 -23.13
CA THR A 696 -1.46 10.75 -21.79
C THR A 696 -0.32 11.48 -21.08
N GLU A 697 -0.60 12.13 -19.96
CA GLU A 697 0.42 12.79 -19.15
C GLU A 697 1.15 11.83 -18.22
N CYS A 698 0.40 11.00 -17.49
CA CYS A 698 1.00 9.95 -16.68
C CYS A 698 0.14 8.68 -16.66
N THR A 699 0.77 7.58 -16.32
CA THR A 699 0.15 6.27 -16.10
C THR A 699 0.53 5.82 -14.71
N LEU A 700 -0.46 5.44 -13.91
CA LEU A 700 -0.33 5.04 -12.53
C LEU A 700 -0.61 3.53 -12.46
N ASP A 701 0.35 2.80 -11.90
CA ASP A 701 0.35 1.35 -11.83
C ASP A 701 0.61 0.93 -10.37
N ASN A 702 -0.42 0.45 -9.68
CA ASN A 702 -0.34 -0.09 -8.32
C ASN A 702 -1.42 -1.16 -8.07
N HIS A 703 -2.27 -1.43 -9.05
CA HIS A 703 -3.34 -2.41 -8.94
C HIS A 703 -3.00 -3.67 -9.75
N GLU A 704 -3.39 -4.83 -9.24
CA GLU A 704 -3.11 -6.13 -9.87
C GLU A 704 -4.23 -6.59 -10.79
N ASP A 705 -5.46 -6.10 -10.57
CA ASP A 705 -6.64 -6.46 -11.36
C ASP A 705 -7.40 -5.20 -11.80
N ARG A 706 -8.53 -5.39 -12.47
CA ARG A 706 -9.36 -4.34 -13.08
C ARG A 706 -9.82 -3.32 -12.07
N LEU A 707 -9.83 -2.06 -12.49
CA LEU A 707 -10.32 -0.92 -11.73
C LEU A 707 -11.77 -0.62 -12.07
N TRP A 708 -12.65 -0.70 -11.07
CA TRP A 708 -14.07 -0.40 -11.24
C TRP A 708 -14.39 1.06 -11.01
N THR A 709 -13.68 1.69 -10.07
CA THR A 709 -14.03 3.02 -9.61
C THR A 709 -12.84 3.95 -9.49
N LEU A 710 -13.11 5.24 -9.67
CA LEU A 710 -12.14 6.32 -9.56
C LEU A 710 -12.87 7.57 -9.09
N THR A 711 -12.33 8.27 -8.12
CA THR A 711 -12.84 9.55 -7.64
C THR A 711 -11.71 10.55 -7.38
N VAL A 712 -12.06 11.81 -7.24
CA VAL A 712 -11.10 12.90 -6.96
C VAL A 712 -11.51 13.60 -5.68
N HIS A 713 -10.54 13.82 -4.80
CA HIS A 713 -10.74 14.61 -3.60
C HIS A 713 -10.96 16.09 -3.99
N PRO A 714 -12.14 16.69 -3.67
CA PRO A 714 -12.53 17.98 -4.20
C PRO A 714 -11.62 19.15 -3.82
N LYS A 715 -10.84 19.05 -2.73
CA LYS A 715 -9.97 20.13 -2.25
C LYS A 715 -8.51 19.96 -2.66
N THR A 716 -7.96 18.75 -2.54
CA THR A 716 -6.53 18.47 -2.70
C THR A 716 -6.16 17.93 -4.07
N ASN A 717 -7.13 17.61 -4.92
CA ASN A 717 -6.93 16.98 -6.22
C ASN A 717 -6.31 15.56 -6.15
N MET A 718 -6.31 14.97 -4.97
CA MET A 718 -5.87 13.59 -4.76
C MET A 718 -6.81 12.64 -5.50
N LEU A 719 -6.26 11.72 -6.28
CA LEU A 719 -7.02 10.66 -6.93
C LEU A 719 -7.18 9.48 -5.98
N VAL A 720 -8.34 8.82 -6.04
CA VAL A 720 -8.57 7.56 -5.31
C VAL A 720 -9.14 6.56 -6.29
N SER A 721 -8.47 5.42 -6.39
CA SER A 721 -8.86 4.31 -7.25
C SER A 721 -9.21 3.07 -6.41
N GLY A 722 -10.20 2.30 -6.87
CA GLY A 722 -10.61 1.05 -6.26
C GLY A 722 -10.89 -0.01 -7.33
N GLY A 723 -10.54 -1.25 -7.04
CA GLY A 723 -10.59 -2.32 -8.01
C GLY A 723 -11.01 -3.69 -7.46
N SER A 724 -10.93 -4.69 -8.34
CA SER A 724 -11.19 -6.10 -8.01
C SER A 724 -10.12 -6.72 -7.11
N ASP A 725 -8.97 -6.09 -7.00
CA ASP A 725 -7.89 -6.49 -6.10
C ASP A 725 -8.15 -6.14 -4.62
N SER A 726 -9.34 -5.65 -4.32
CA SER A 726 -9.75 -5.21 -2.98
C SER A 726 -8.88 -4.09 -2.38
N ARG A 727 -8.11 -3.37 -3.21
CA ARG A 727 -7.28 -2.24 -2.77
C ARG A 727 -7.93 -0.91 -3.11
N VAL A 728 -7.86 0.04 -2.17
CA VAL A 728 -8.16 1.45 -2.40
C VAL A 728 -6.86 2.22 -2.34
N THR A 729 -6.41 2.75 -3.48
CA THR A 729 -5.14 3.48 -3.58
C THR A 729 -5.38 4.98 -3.65
N PHE A 730 -4.70 5.72 -2.80
CA PHE A 730 -4.71 7.17 -2.75
C PHE A 730 -3.47 7.73 -3.43
N TRP A 731 -3.67 8.56 -4.47
CA TRP A 731 -2.61 9.13 -5.28
C TRP A 731 -2.48 10.61 -5.01
N LYS A 732 -1.36 11.03 -4.46
CA LYS A 732 -1.05 12.46 -4.21
C LYS A 732 -0.48 13.08 -5.49
N ASP A 733 -0.98 14.26 -5.83
CA ASP A 733 -0.39 15.08 -6.91
C ASP A 733 0.94 15.69 -6.42
N THR A 734 2.05 15.21 -6.97
CA THR A 734 3.42 15.67 -6.67
C THR A 734 3.98 16.56 -7.77
N SER A 735 3.16 16.97 -8.73
CA SER A 735 3.59 17.74 -9.90
C SER A 735 4.29 19.05 -9.53
N ALA A 736 3.80 19.75 -8.52
CA ALA A 736 4.40 20.99 -8.04
C ALA A 736 5.77 20.74 -7.37
N GLU A 737 5.88 19.70 -6.57
CA GLU A 737 7.10 19.31 -5.85
C GLU A 737 8.19 18.86 -6.83
N THR A 738 7.84 18.01 -7.78
CA THR A 738 8.76 17.53 -8.82
C THR A 738 9.20 18.66 -9.75
N HIS A 739 8.29 19.58 -10.09
CA HIS A 739 8.62 20.77 -10.87
C HIS A 739 9.58 21.70 -10.12
N ALA A 740 9.34 21.95 -8.83
CA ALA A 740 10.20 22.75 -7.98
C ALA A 740 11.59 22.10 -7.84
N ALA A 741 11.63 20.78 -7.62
CA ALA A 741 12.88 20.02 -7.56
C ALA A 741 13.64 20.05 -8.88
N ALA A 742 12.96 19.85 -10.00
CA ALA A 742 13.55 19.93 -11.35
C ALA A 742 14.07 21.34 -11.66
N SER A 743 13.32 22.39 -11.32
CA SER A 743 13.75 23.77 -11.53
C SER A 743 14.95 24.14 -10.66
N SER A 744 14.98 23.70 -9.39
CA SER A 744 16.12 23.92 -8.51
C SER A 744 17.36 23.15 -8.97
N ALA A 745 17.18 21.92 -9.47
CA ALA A 745 18.27 21.14 -10.05
C ALA A 745 18.81 21.78 -11.34
N ALA A 746 17.93 22.30 -12.19
CA ALA A 746 18.31 23.03 -13.40
C ALA A 746 19.08 24.33 -13.07
N LEU A 747 18.62 25.10 -12.08
CA LEU A 747 19.32 26.29 -11.61
C LEU A 747 20.71 25.96 -11.07
N LYS A 748 20.83 24.94 -10.23
CA LYS A 748 22.13 24.45 -9.73
C LYS A 748 23.06 24.03 -10.86
N LEU A 749 22.53 23.36 -11.89
CA LEU A 749 23.32 22.94 -13.04
C LEU A 749 23.84 24.15 -13.82
N VAL A 750 23.01 25.17 -14.07
CA VAL A 750 23.41 26.42 -14.73
C VAL A 750 24.46 27.17 -13.89
N GLU A 751 24.28 27.22 -12.59
CA GLU A 751 25.26 27.84 -11.65
C GLU A 751 26.60 27.10 -11.72
N GLN A 752 26.58 25.77 -11.69
CA GLN A 752 27.79 24.95 -11.81
C GLN A 752 28.47 25.10 -13.17
N GLU A 753 27.68 25.21 -14.25
CA GLU A 753 28.24 25.49 -15.58
C GLU A 753 28.93 26.87 -15.65
N GLN A 754 28.34 27.87 -15.03
CA GLN A 754 28.92 29.21 -14.94
C GLN A 754 30.18 29.24 -14.07
N GLN A 755 30.17 28.51 -12.95
CA GLN A 755 31.37 28.35 -12.11
C GLN A 755 32.50 27.66 -12.89
N LEU A 756 32.19 26.65 -13.69
CA LEU A 756 33.16 25.95 -14.54
C LEU A 756 33.80 26.93 -15.55
N GLU A 757 33.00 27.78 -16.18
CA GLU A 757 33.49 28.80 -17.09
C GLU A 757 34.38 29.81 -16.36
N ASN A 758 34.00 30.28 -15.19
CA ASN A 758 34.81 31.19 -14.36
C ASN A 758 36.17 30.58 -13.97
N TYR A 759 36.19 29.27 -13.58
CA TYR A 759 37.46 28.60 -13.27
C TYR A 759 38.36 28.44 -14.49
N ILE A 760 37.78 28.19 -15.67
CA ILE A 760 38.54 28.09 -16.93
C ILE A 760 39.16 29.49 -17.25
N HIS A 761 38.40 30.56 -17.15
CA HIS A 761 38.90 31.93 -17.40
C HIS A 761 39.94 32.41 -16.37
N ALA A 762 39.76 32.01 -15.11
CA ALA A 762 40.73 32.32 -14.04
C ALA A 762 42.01 31.48 -14.08
N GLY A 763 42.10 30.46 -14.97
CA GLY A 763 43.22 29.54 -15.03
C GLY A 763 43.31 28.55 -13.86
N ALA A 764 42.23 28.43 -13.06
CA ALA A 764 42.13 27.47 -11.95
C ALA A 764 41.83 26.07 -12.45
N TYR A 765 42.75 25.50 -13.19
CA TYR A 765 42.53 24.20 -13.89
C TYR A 765 42.25 23.05 -12.97
N ARG A 766 42.72 23.10 -11.71
CA ARG A 766 42.43 22.08 -10.69
C ARG A 766 40.92 21.94 -10.45
N ASP A 767 40.30 23.06 -10.11
CA ASP A 767 38.88 23.08 -9.73
C ASP A 767 37.97 22.90 -10.97
N ALA A 768 38.46 23.44 -12.12
CA ALA A 768 37.81 23.25 -13.41
C ALA A 768 37.73 21.77 -13.84
N ILE A 769 38.81 21.00 -13.64
CA ILE A 769 38.83 19.57 -13.99
C ILE A 769 37.90 18.76 -13.08
N ILE A 770 37.91 19.01 -11.77
CA ILE A 770 37.06 18.32 -10.82
C ILE A 770 35.58 18.58 -11.16
N LEU A 771 35.21 19.83 -11.40
CA LEU A 771 33.83 20.20 -11.73
C LEU A 771 33.41 19.68 -13.11
N ALA A 772 34.29 19.72 -14.12
CA ALA A 772 34.02 19.18 -15.46
C ALA A 772 33.83 17.66 -15.46
N LEU A 773 34.52 16.92 -14.58
CA LEU A 773 34.32 15.50 -14.37
C LEU A 773 32.98 15.20 -13.68
N GLN A 774 32.61 15.99 -12.66
CA GLN A 774 31.32 15.86 -11.97
C GLN A 774 30.13 16.12 -12.91
N LEU A 775 30.23 17.17 -13.73
CA LEU A 775 29.20 17.54 -14.71
C LEU A 775 29.21 16.68 -15.96
N ASN A 776 30.21 15.81 -16.13
CA ASN A 776 30.38 14.93 -17.27
C ASN A 776 30.36 15.67 -18.63
N HIS A 777 31.08 16.81 -18.74
CA HIS A 777 31.23 17.59 -19.96
C HIS A 777 32.51 17.25 -20.73
N PRO A 778 32.50 16.26 -21.66
CA PRO A 778 33.70 15.76 -22.31
C PRO A 778 34.40 16.79 -23.22
N GLY A 779 33.62 17.67 -23.86
CA GLY A 779 34.15 18.70 -24.73
C GLY A 779 34.92 19.80 -23.99
N ARG A 780 34.35 20.29 -22.89
CA ARG A 780 35.03 21.31 -22.04
C ARG A 780 36.24 20.71 -21.33
N LEU A 781 36.14 19.47 -20.86
CA LEU A 781 37.26 18.74 -20.24
C LEU A 781 38.43 18.56 -21.23
N LEU A 782 38.15 18.21 -22.48
CA LEU A 782 39.16 18.14 -23.53
C LEU A 782 39.81 19.51 -23.76
N GLY A 783 39.03 20.58 -23.82
CA GLY A 783 39.53 21.95 -23.96
C GLY A 783 40.50 22.34 -22.81
N ILE A 784 40.15 22.03 -21.58
CA ILE A 784 40.99 22.28 -20.38
C ILE A 784 42.29 21.49 -20.51
N PHE A 785 42.24 20.19 -20.83
CA PHE A 785 43.44 19.38 -20.98
C PHE A 785 44.31 19.83 -22.18
N THR A 786 43.70 20.27 -23.29
CA THR A 786 44.43 20.83 -24.40
C THR A 786 45.20 22.06 -23.98
N ASN A 787 44.57 23.01 -23.30
CA ASN A 787 45.22 24.20 -22.77
C ASN A 787 46.38 23.86 -21.83
N VAL A 788 46.22 22.88 -20.94
CA VAL A 788 47.28 22.42 -20.03
C VAL A 788 48.43 21.78 -20.73
N VAL A 789 48.17 20.92 -21.73
CA VAL A 789 49.25 20.20 -22.48
C VAL A 789 50.00 21.11 -23.45
N THR A 790 49.34 22.13 -24.04
CA THR A 790 49.91 23.06 -25.01
C THR A 790 50.49 24.31 -24.38
N THR A 791 50.56 24.41 -23.04
CA THR A 791 51.18 25.55 -22.34
C THR A 791 52.64 25.75 -22.73
N ASN A 792 53.00 26.97 -23.14
CA ASN A 792 54.34 27.32 -23.64
C ASN A 792 55.44 27.26 -22.59
N ALA A 793 55.17 27.24 -21.33
CA ALA A 793 56.10 27.13 -20.23
C ALA A 793 55.66 26.01 -19.24
N PRO A 794 55.99 24.74 -19.55
CA PRO A 794 55.69 23.65 -18.63
C PRO A 794 56.52 23.75 -17.37
N GLU A 795 55.90 23.52 -16.19
CA GLU A 795 56.58 23.47 -14.91
C GLU A 795 57.55 22.29 -14.84
N GLU A 796 58.80 22.55 -14.41
CA GLU A 796 59.78 21.48 -14.24
C GLU A 796 59.28 20.40 -13.26
N GLY A 797 59.27 19.13 -13.71
CA GLY A 797 58.85 17.98 -12.94
C GLY A 797 57.34 17.68 -13.03
N SER A 798 56.53 18.39 -13.83
CA SER A 798 55.16 18.07 -14.08
C SER A 798 55.01 17.00 -15.20
N LEU A 799 54.06 16.08 -15.06
CA LEU A 799 53.75 15.08 -16.04
C LEU A 799 52.89 15.61 -17.22
N CYS A 800 51.92 16.47 -16.88
CA CYS A 800 50.97 17.03 -17.87
C CYS A 800 51.32 18.47 -18.31
N GLY A 801 52.21 19.19 -17.58
CA GLY A 801 52.58 20.57 -17.81
C GLY A 801 52.35 21.50 -16.62
N ILE A 802 51.39 21.16 -15.73
CA ILE A 802 51.04 21.91 -14.52
C ILE A 802 50.96 20.96 -13.31
N LYS A 803 51.74 21.21 -12.23
CA LYS A 803 51.79 20.32 -11.06
C LYS A 803 50.43 20.20 -10.33
N ALA A 804 49.62 21.26 -10.33
CA ALA A 804 48.30 21.25 -9.74
C ALA A 804 47.35 20.26 -10.41
N VAL A 805 47.48 20.07 -11.76
CA VAL A 805 46.70 19.11 -12.53
C VAL A 805 47.15 17.67 -12.25
N ASP A 806 48.47 17.48 -12.10
CA ASP A 806 49.02 16.15 -11.75
C ASP A 806 48.56 15.68 -10.38
N GLN A 807 48.42 16.60 -9.39
CA GLN A 807 47.86 16.33 -8.07
C GLN A 807 46.38 15.91 -8.15
N VAL A 808 45.57 16.56 -9.01
CA VAL A 808 44.18 16.17 -9.25
C VAL A 808 44.09 14.81 -9.86
N LEU A 809 44.87 14.53 -10.92
CA LEU A 809 44.96 13.26 -11.58
C LEU A 809 45.38 12.11 -10.64
N GLY A 810 46.22 12.42 -9.62
CA GLY A 810 46.65 11.44 -8.62
C GLY A 810 45.64 11.17 -7.50
N ASN A 811 44.64 12.02 -7.32
CA ASN A 811 43.64 11.94 -6.26
C ASN A 811 42.20 11.59 -6.76
N LEU A 812 42.06 11.08 -7.99
CA LEU A 812 40.76 10.71 -8.55
C LEU A 812 40.18 9.46 -7.87
N SER A 813 38.85 9.45 -7.68
CA SER A 813 38.12 8.26 -7.25
C SER A 813 38.10 7.19 -8.37
N ASP A 814 37.84 5.94 -7.98
CA ASP A 814 37.80 4.80 -8.92
C ASP A 814 36.76 5.02 -10.05
N GLU A 815 35.62 5.61 -9.73
CA GLU A 815 34.59 5.95 -10.71
C GLU A 815 35.05 7.07 -11.66
N GLN A 816 35.72 8.08 -11.15
CA GLN A 816 36.27 9.19 -11.96
C GLN A 816 37.39 8.70 -12.86
N ILE A 817 38.26 7.79 -12.41
CA ILE A 817 39.31 7.18 -13.22
C ILE A 817 38.65 6.39 -14.38
N PHE A 818 37.63 5.60 -14.11
CA PHE A 818 36.95 4.84 -15.15
C PHE A 818 36.27 5.76 -16.17
N LEU A 819 35.57 6.80 -15.70
CA LEU A 819 34.94 7.80 -16.58
C LEU A 819 35.99 8.50 -17.45
N LEU A 820 37.12 8.90 -16.89
CA LEU A 820 38.20 9.53 -17.61
C LEU A 820 38.84 8.59 -18.68
N LEU A 821 39.04 7.32 -18.33
CA LEU A 821 39.52 6.31 -19.29
C LEU A 821 38.56 6.13 -20.47
N LEU A 822 37.25 6.16 -20.23
CA LEU A 822 36.28 6.14 -21.34
C LEU A 822 36.41 7.36 -22.24
N ARG A 823 36.61 8.55 -21.68
CA ARG A 823 36.81 9.78 -22.47
C ARG A 823 38.15 9.77 -23.22
N LEU A 824 39.22 9.33 -22.56
CA LEU A 824 40.52 9.15 -23.20
C LEU A 824 40.47 8.17 -24.38
N ARG A 825 39.72 7.08 -24.26
CA ARG A 825 39.47 6.16 -25.38
C ARG A 825 38.83 6.89 -26.55
N ASP A 826 37.77 7.67 -26.29
CA ASP A 826 37.05 8.38 -27.34
C ASP A 826 37.94 9.48 -28.00
N TRP A 827 38.71 10.22 -27.20
CA TRP A 827 39.65 11.22 -27.75
C TRP A 827 40.82 10.61 -28.48
N ASN A 828 41.27 9.43 -28.09
CA ASN A 828 42.36 8.71 -28.79
C ASN A 828 41.96 8.17 -30.17
N THR A 829 40.68 8.12 -30.52
CA THR A 829 40.24 7.72 -31.85
C THR A 829 40.53 8.78 -32.93
N ASN A 830 40.64 10.05 -32.55
CA ASN A 830 40.86 11.17 -33.46
C ASN A 830 42.32 11.65 -33.40
N ALA A 831 43.00 11.71 -34.55
CA ALA A 831 44.39 12.08 -34.67
C ALA A 831 44.72 13.50 -34.14
N ARG A 832 43.74 14.43 -34.16
CA ARG A 832 43.95 15.80 -33.62
C ARG A 832 43.95 15.86 -32.09
N THR A 833 43.21 14.99 -31.43
CA THR A 833 43.05 14.96 -29.95
C THR A 833 43.92 13.88 -29.30
N ALA A 834 44.44 12.96 -30.09
CA ALA A 834 45.28 11.85 -29.64
C ALA A 834 46.55 12.31 -28.86
N PRO A 835 47.29 13.34 -29.25
CA PRO A 835 48.45 13.79 -28.47
C PRO A 835 48.10 14.18 -27.02
N VAL A 836 46.98 14.88 -26.83
CA VAL A 836 46.49 15.27 -25.51
C VAL A 836 46.05 14.02 -24.73
N ALA A 837 45.29 13.13 -25.35
CA ALA A 837 44.85 11.89 -24.73
C ALA A 837 46.01 10.99 -24.28
N GLN A 838 47.04 10.88 -25.11
CA GLN A 838 48.26 10.09 -24.83
C GLN A 838 49.07 10.70 -23.68
N ARG A 839 49.19 12.02 -23.61
CA ARG A 839 49.89 12.70 -22.50
C ARG A 839 49.20 12.46 -21.17
N ILE A 840 47.88 12.56 -21.11
CA ILE A 840 47.10 12.32 -19.88
C ILE A 840 47.12 10.82 -19.52
N LEU A 841 47.02 9.93 -20.52
CA LEU A 841 47.11 8.49 -20.28
C LEU A 841 48.47 8.10 -19.69
N TRP A 842 49.54 8.68 -20.22
CA TRP A 842 50.89 8.49 -19.71
C TRP A 842 51.02 8.99 -18.25
N ALA A 843 50.43 10.15 -17.91
CA ALA A 843 50.41 10.67 -16.56
C ALA A 843 49.63 9.74 -15.60
N LEU A 844 48.48 9.24 -16.02
CA LEU A 844 47.67 8.29 -15.20
C LEU A 844 48.43 6.99 -14.93
N VAL A 845 49.07 6.41 -15.92
CA VAL A 845 49.87 5.18 -15.79
C VAL A 845 51.06 5.36 -14.83
N ARG A 846 51.63 6.56 -14.78
CA ARG A 846 52.70 6.92 -13.86
C ARG A 846 52.26 7.18 -12.44
N LEU A 847 51.05 7.74 -12.27
CA LEU A 847 50.49 8.12 -10.95
C LEU A 847 49.88 6.93 -10.22
N TYR A 848 49.35 5.94 -10.97
CA TYR A 848 48.62 4.81 -10.34
C TYR A 848 49.34 3.47 -10.59
N PRO A 849 49.44 2.60 -9.57
CA PRO A 849 50.01 1.26 -9.74
C PRO A 849 49.02 0.36 -10.50
N ALA A 850 49.59 -0.62 -11.22
CA ALA A 850 48.84 -1.55 -12.06
C ALA A 850 47.72 -2.30 -11.33
N ASN A 851 47.93 -2.64 -10.06
CA ASN A 851 46.92 -3.31 -9.23
C ASN A 851 45.62 -2.49 -9.04
N LYS A 852 45.72 -1.15 -9.07
CA LYS A 852 44.55 -0.30 -8.97
C LYS A 852 43.66 -0.42 -10.21
N PHE A 853 44.25 -0.51 -11.39
CA PHE A 853 43.49 -0.72 -12.61
C PHE A 853 42.85 -2.13 -12.69
N SER A 854 43.49 -3.17 -12.15
CA SER A 854 42.90 -4.51 -12.11
C SER A 854 41.70 -4.66 -11.19
N ASN A 855 41.64 -3.85 -10.16
CA ASN A 855 40.57 -3.89 -9.12
C ASN A 855 39.42 -2.90 -9.40
N LEU A 856 39.50 -2.10 -10.46
CA LEU A 856 38.44 -1.23 -10.89
C LEU A 856 37.21 -2.04 -11.34
N SER A 857 36.33 -2.34 -10.43
CA SER A 857 35.01 -2.93 -10.69
C SER A 857 33.95 -1.87 -10.44
N VAL A 858 33.31 -1.37 -11.46
CA VAL A 858 32.15 -0.47 -11.32
C VAL A 858 30.90 -1.32 -11.18
N LYS A 859 30.27 -1.27 -10.00
CA LYS A 859 28.93 -1.83 -9.79
C LYS A 859 27.91 -0.93 -10.51
N GLY A 860 27.25 -1.47 -11.50
CA GLY A 860 25.99 -0.90 -11.97
C GLY A 860 26.00 -0.28 -13.35
N ALA A 861 25.02 -0.65 -14.05
CA ALA A 861 24.36 -0.24 -15.28
C ALA A 861 24.50 -1.25 -16.43
N ARG A 862 23.36 -1.81 -16.78
CA ARG A 862 23.19 -2.66 -17.97
C ARG A 862 23.70 -1.91 -19.21
N GLY A 863 24.79 -2.42 -19.82
CA GLY A 863 25.34 -1.89 -21.07
C GLY A 863 26.75 -1.28 -20.97
N GLN A 864 27.44 -1.29 -19.84
CA GLN A 864 28.82 -0.81 -19.73
C GLN A 864 29.82 -1.83 -20.27
N LYS A 865 30.72 -1.32 -21.14
CA LYS A 865 31.87 -2.09 -21.68
C LYS A 865 32.82 -2.45 -20.54
N SER A 866 33.35 -3.63 -20.52
CA SER A 866 34.30 -4.05 -19.48
C SER A 866 35.59 -3.20 -19.56
N LEU A 867 36.24 -2.94 -18.43
CA LEU A 867 37.51 -2.20 -18.38
C LEU A 867 38.54 -2.79 -19.34
N LYS A 868 38.57 -4.10 -19.50
CA LYS A 868 39.43 -4.83 -20.44
C LYS A 868 39.20 -4.39 -21.90
N GLU A 869 37.95 -4.17 -22.30
CA GLU A 869 37.62 -3.68 -23.64
C GLU A 869 38.11 -2.24 -23.87
N VAL A 870 37.96 -1.37 -22.85
CA VAL A 870 38.42 0.02 -22.91
C VAL A 870 39.95 0.08 -23.04
N LEU A 871 40.66 -0.69 -22.23
CA LEU A 871 42.14 -0.76 -22.31
C LEU A 871 42.64 -1.36 -23.62
N ASN A 872 41.97 -2.39 -24.12
CA ASN A 872 42.31 -2.96 -25.44
C ASN A 872 42.08 -1.95 -26.57
N ALA A 873 40.99 -1.22 -26.56
CA ALA A 873 40.71 -0.17 -27.54
C ALA A 873 41.77 0.95 -27.48
N LEU A 874 42.12 1.42 -26.27
CA LEU A 874 43.19 2.39 -26.07
C LEU A 874 44.51 1.90 -26.68
N ARG A 875 44.90 0.65 -26.44
CA ARG A 875 46.12 0.06 -26.95
C ARG A 875 46.13 0.04 -28.48
N VAL A 876 45.08 -0.47 -29.13
CA VAL A 876 45.00 -0.58 -30.59
C VAL A 876 45.13 0.81 -31.27
N TYR A 877 44.43 1.83 -30.76
CA TYR A 877 44.53 3.18 -31.32
C TYR A 877 45.90 3.83 -31.04
N THR A 878 46.51 3.56 -29.89
CA THR A 878 47.86 4.04 -29.57
C THR A 878 48.90 3.46 -30.52
N GLU A 879 48.85 2.13 -30.80
CA GLU A 879 49.74 1.48 -31.76
C GLU A 879 49.58 2.04 -33.19
N ARG A 880 48.33 2.37 -33.58
CA ARG A 880 48.05 2.98 -34.87
C ARG A 880 48.63 4.39 -35.00
N HIS A 881 48.51 5.21 -33.94
CA HIS A 881 49.08 6.56 -33.96
C HIS A 881 50.60 6.52 -33.93
N TYR A 882 51.21 5.58 -33.23
CA TYR A 882 52.66 5.40 -33.20
C TYR A 882 53.22 5.09 -34.60
N LYS A 883 52.63 4.10 -35.28
CA LYS A 883 53.01 3.78 -36.65
C LYS A 883 52.91 4.98 -37.61
N ARG A 884 51.83 5.76 -37.49
CA ARG A 884 51.64 6.94 -38.30
C ARG A 884 52.69 8.02 -38.01
N ILE A 885 53.11 8.20 -36.78
CA ILE A 885 54.18 9.15 -36.42
C ILE A 885 55.49 8.65 -36.97
N GLU A 886 55.78 7.36 -36.90
CA GLU A 886 56.96 6.73 -37.44
C GLU A 886 57.06 6.97 -38.98
N GLU A 887 55.97 6.72 -39.70
CA GLU A 887 55.83 7.02 -41.12
C GLU A 887 56.07 8.49 -41.46
N LEU A 888 55.50 9.42 -40.68
CA LEU A 888 55.70 10.87 -40.86
C LEU A 888 57.15 11.31 -40.58
N VAL A 889 57.83 10.68 -39.62
CA VAL A 889 59.25 10.95 -39.32
C VAL A 889 60.11 10.49 -40.49
N ASP A 890 59.84 9.29 -41.04
CA ASP A 890 60.55 8.79 -42.21
C ASP A 890 60.32 9.68 -43.44
N GLU A 891 59.05 10.15 -43.63
CA GLU A 891 58.76 11.12 -44.68
C GLU A 891 59.48 12.47 -44.46
N SER A 892 59.63 12.93 -43.21
CA SER A 892 60.30 14.19 -42.86
C SER A 892 61.83 14.14 -43.26
N TYR A 893 62.46 12.99 -43.01
CA TYR A 893 63.84 12.80 -43.40
C TYR A 893 63.97 12.84 -44.94
N LEU A 894 63.01 12.30 -45.67
CA LEU A 894 62.99 12.37 -47.15
C LEU A 894 62.80 13.82 -47.59
N VAL A 895 61.92 14.60 -46.95
CA VAL A 895 61.75 16.02 -47.30
C VAL A 895 63.00 16.84 -46.94
N GLU A 896 63.61 16.56 -45.78
CA GLU A 896 64.82 17.22 -45.35
C GLU A 896 65.98 16.95 -46.34
N TYR A 897 66.15 15.69 -46.78
CA TYR A 897 67.11 15.30 -47.82
C TYR A 897 66.81 16.00 -49.14
N THR A 898 65.55 16.06 -49.57
CA THR A 898 65.17 16.77 -50.80
C THR A 898 65.46 18.27 -50.75
N LEU A 899 65.22 18.90 -49.63
CA LEU A 899 65.54 20.32 -49.41
C LEU A 899 67.05 20.57 -49.39
N GLN A 900 67.85 19.68 -48.78
CA GLN A 900 69.30 19.78 -48.78
C GLN A 900 69.85 19.62 -50.21
N GLU A 901 69.28 18.71 -51.00
CA GLU A 901 69.65 18.56 -52.41
C GLU A 901 69.23 19.81 -53.21
N MET A 902 68.06 20.38 -52.95
CA MET A 902 67.61 21.60 -53.62
C MET A 902 68.52 22.82 -53.26
N ASP A 903 68.94 22.95 -51.99
CA ASP A 903 69.88 24.00 -51.57
C ASP A 903 71.26 23.82 -52.20
N SER A 904 71.69 22.59 -52.39
CA SER A 904 72.93 22.24 -53.09
C SER A 904 72.89 22.60 -54.55
N LEU A 905 71.74 22.62 -55.21
CA LEU A 905 71.48 22.94 -56.60
C LEU A 905 71.19 24.44 -56.80
N ALA A 906 71.02 25.24 -55.73
CA ALA A 906 70.85 26.68 -55.86
C ALA A 906 72.16 27.36 -56.28
N PRO A 907 72.19 28.20 -57.32
CA PRO A 907 73.44 28.91 -57.70
C PRO A 907 73.86 29.84 -56.56
N PRO A 908 75.23 30.03 -56.42
CA PRO A 908 75.70 30.84 -55.29
C PRO A 908 75.18 32.26 -55.41
N ALA A 909 74.65 32.76 -54.33
CA ALA A 909 74.13 34.14 -54.22
C ALA A 909 75.21 35.15 -54.62
N ILE A 910 74.93 35.94 -55.64
CA ILE A 910 75.78 37.06 -56.06
C ILE A 910 75.66 38.10 -54.94
N GLU A 911 76.72 38.37 -54.17
CA GLU A 911 76.82 39.47 -53.27
C GLU A 911 76.67 40.79 -54.05
N GLU A 912 75.59 41.44 -54.05
CA GLU A 912 75.45 42.86 -54.38
C GLU A 912 75.90 43.75 -53.21
N ARG A 913 76.95 44.42 -53.42
CA ARG A 913 77.55 45.47 -52.64
C ARG A 913 76.63 46.67 -52.55
N ASP A 914 76.70 47.25 -51.37
CA ASP A 914 76.22 48.53 -50.90
C ASP A 914 75.94 49.59 -51.95
N GLY A 915 74.89 50.23 -51.87
CA GLY A 915 74.60 51.49 -52.58
C GLY A 915 73.46 52.20 -51.87
N ASP A 916 73.88 53.19 -50.97
CA ASP A 916 73.05 54.21 -50.40
C ASP A 916 72.02 54.83 -51.36
N LEU A 917 70.79 55.00 -51.02
CA LEU A 917 70.05 56.23 -51.35
C LEU A 917 68.89 56.52 -50.36
N VAL A 918 69.07 57.63 -49.72
CA VAL A 918 68.34 58.47 -48.91
C VAL A 918 67.02 58.94 -49.52
N MET A 919 65.97 59.00 -48.63
CA MET A 919 64.86 59.97 -48.65
C MET A 919 63.71 59.79 -49.65
N ALA A 920 62.51 59.87 -49.34
CA ALA A 920 61.61 60.88 -48.82
C ALA A 920 60.12 60.41 -48.86
N ASP A 921 59.43 60.80 -47.80
CA ASP A 921 58.03 61.11 -47.66
C ASP A 921 57.00 60.72 -48.72
N ALA A 922 55.94 59.93 -48.28
CA ALA A 922 54.53 60.36 -48.22
C ALA A 922 53.74 59.19 -47.59
#